data_48e590ebb7b65ac58f0927f374e31884
#
_entry.id   48e590ebb7b65ac58f0927f374e31884
#
_cell.length_a   1.000
_cell.length_b   1.000
_cell.length_c   1.000
_cell.angle_alpha   90.00
_cell.angle_beta   90.00
_cell.angle_gamma   90.00
#
_symmetry.space_group_name_H-M   'P 1'
#
loop_
_entity.id
_entity.type
_entity.pdbx_description
1 polymer ?
#
loop_
_entity_poly.entity_id
_entity_poly.type
_entity_poly.pdbx_seq_one_letter_code
_entity_poly.pdbx_strand_id
1 'polypeptide(L)'
;MIPLGLRLTLRGGREAVIRLVLVMAAVGLGAGLLLAAVSGINAATTQNNASAWLWTGNADEPAGPAAASTARLWWHVSGDMFRGQIIARVDVAATGASSPVPPGVPHDPGPGQYYASPALAALLRSTPADELAGRYPGHLIGTIGDTALPSPDSLVIIIGHAPAQLARTSDTVPVTAIATAPGNGLRGVRNPDGLFTDPPVEEAPASSVDLVLSVVALAILAPVLIFIATATRLSAARREQRFAAMRLVGATPRQVSLIAAVESVVAATGGVAAGFGIFFLLRVPLSAIAFTGQPFFPTQMSLSVPDIFLVALGIPVAAAVAARLALRRVQISPLDVARRVTPRPPKAWRLVPLLAGVAELGFFAAHGRPPSVPGQVQAFFPGFLLVVIGLIIAGPWLTMAGARFLARRARRPGALIAARRLADDPRAGFRAVSGLVLALFVTTVAVAVLTTSNAKLVLSRGKAADANVLVDQLEQSAEGAAGPPAPILPATLTARLRGIDGVTGVVEVRAGTGLTVRVFGSTGPAGLVSCAQLASVPALGRCPAGAQVAAFPDSSFVNGLSPILFARKSVQDVTWAAADITAQRLNATGLDIIAVATNGSQPAIERARTVLDNAYPVPDGPQTIGELELIAPSNTLTNAYQQLADVVILTSLAIAGCTLATSIAAGLADRKRPFSMLRLTGARLATLRRVVVLESAVPLIAVAIVAIGVGFGASAMFTSAQMQHPLVAPGAGYYLITAAGIAASLAVIAATFPLLRLITGPEVARNE
;
A
#
# COMPACT_ATOMS: atom_id res chain seq x y z
N MET A 1 -2.00 -20.43 -45.21
CA MET A 1 -0.88 -20.27 -44.25
C MET A 1 -1.33 -20.33 -42.80
N ILE A 2 -2.40 -19.66 -42.39
CA ILE A 2 -2.94 -19.75 -40.99
C ILE A 2 -3.29 -21.22 -40.63
N PRO A 3 -4.04 -22.01 -41.47
CA PRO A 3 -4.33 -23.42 -41.12
C PRO A 3 -3.09 -24.28 -40.99
N LEU A 4 -2.07 -24.03 -41.82
CA LEU A 4 -0.79 -24.73 -41.76
C LEU A 4 -0.07 -24.44 -40.44
N GLY A 5 -0.02 -23.14 -40.05
CA GLY A 5 0.53 -22.72 -38.77
C GLY A 5 -0.17 -23.40 -37.58
N LEU A 6 -1.50 -23.47 -37.59
CA LEU A 6 -2.31 -24.13 -36.57
C LEU A 6 -2.04 -25.66 -36.51
N ARG A 7 -1.99 -26.33 -37.66
CA ARG A 7 -1.67 -27.76 -37.71
C ARG A 7 -0.25 -28.05 -37.20
N LEU A 8 0.74 -27.25 -37.56
CA LEU A 8 2.12 -27.39 -37.08
C LEU A 8 2.25 -27.15 -35.57
N THR A 9 1.43 -26.25 -35.02
CA THR A 9 1.44 -25.96 -33.60
C THR A 9 0.76 -27.05 -32.76
N LEU A 10 -0.37 -27.62 -33.24
CA LEU A 10 -1.19 -28.57 -32.50
C LEU A 10 -0.81 -30.02 -32.74
N ARG A 11 -0.25 -30.34 -33.92
CA ARG A 11 0.11 -31.72 -34.34
C ARG A 11 1.62 -31.95 -34.54
N GLY A 12 2.46 -31.06 -34.07
CA GLY A 12 3.92 -31.07 -34.25
C GLY A 12 4.71 -32.09 -33.41
N GLY A 13 4.04 -33.13 -32.87
CA GLY A 13 4.67 -34.17 -32.05
C GLY A 13 4.80 -33.81 -30.56
N ARG A 14 5.19 -34.80 -29.72
CA ARG A 14 5.24 -34.66 -28.23
C ARG A 14 6.10 -33.51 -27.75
N GLU A 15 7.24 -33.23 -28.37
CA GLU A 15 8.11 -32.11 -27.99
C GLU A 15 7.50 -30.74 -28.30
N ALA A 16 6.75 -30.61 -29.40
CA ALA A 16 6.07 -29.36 -29.76
C ALA A 16 4.94 -29.04 -28.77
N VAL A 17 4.18 -30.07 -28.35
CA VAL A 17 3.10 -29.95 -27.36
C VAL A 17 3.65 -29.59 -25.99
N ILE A 18 4.69 -30.28 -25.49
CA ILE A 18 5.32 -29.94 -24.20
C ILE A 18 5.79 -28.47 -24.17
N ARG A 19 6.41 -28.04 -25.27
CA ARG A 19 6.86 -26.63 -25.37
C ARG A 19 5.70 -25.63 -25.40
N LEU A 20 4.63 -25.96 -26.16
CA LEU A 20 3.43 -25.15 -26.21
C LEU A 20 2.82 -24.99 -24.80
N VAL A 21 2.68 -26.12 -24.08
CA VAL A 21 2.17 -26.14 -22.70
C VAL A 21 3.05 -25.33 -21.77
N LEU A 22 4.38 -25.42 -21.86
CA LEU A 22 5.29 -24.62 -21.04
C LEU A 22 5.15 -23.11 -21.30
N VAL A 23 5.02 -22.70 -22.57
CA VAL A 23 4.81 -21.29 -22.92
C VAL A 23 3.43 -20.82 -22.44
N MET A 24 2.38 -21.65 -22.66
CA MET A 24 1.03 -21.36 -22.17
C MET A 24 1.00 -21.23 -20.63
N ALA A 25 1.66 -22.14 -19.90
CA ALA A 25 1.74 -22.09 -18.45
C ALA A 25 2.46 -20.82 -17.96
N ALA A 26 3.56 -20.46 -18.59
CA ALA A 26 4.30 -19.26 -18.26
C ALA A 26 3.50 -17.98 -18.56
N VAL A 27 2.88 -17.90 -19.75
CA VAL A 27 2.01 -16.75 -20.09
C VAL A 27 0.79 -16.73 -19.17
N GLY A 28 0.21 -17.90 -18.84
CA GLY A 28 -0.93 -18.02 -17.94
C GLY A 28 -0.63 -17.54 -16.53
N LEU A 29 0.53 -17.91 -15.99
CA LEU A 29 0.96 -17.41 -14.69
C LEU A 29 1.16 -15.90 -14.71
N GLY A 30 1.82 -15.35 -15.74
CA GLY A 30 2.02 -13.91 -15.90
C GLY A 30 0.71 -13.15 -16.08
N ALA A 31 -0.20 -13.66 -16.91
CA ALA A 31 -1.52 -13.07 -17.10
C ALA A 31 -2.38 -13.16 -15.83
N GLY A 32 -2.34 -14.29 -15.10
CA GLY A 32 -3.05 -14.46 -13.84
C GLY A 32 -2.58 -13.47 -12.76
N LEU A 33 -1.27 -13.26 -12.62
CA LEU A 33 -0.70 -12.30 -11.70
C LEU A 33 -1.04 -10.85 -12.11
N LEU A 34 -1.04 -10.54 -13.41
CA LEU A 34 -1.45 -9.23 -13.92
C LEU A 34 -2.92 -8.96 -13.62
N LEU A 35 -3.81 -9.95 -13.89
CA LEU A 35 -5.23 -9.84 -13.59
C LEU A 35 -5.47 -9.67 -12.07
N ALA A 36 -4.73 -10.40 -11.24
CA ALA A 36 -4.79 -10.24 -9.78
C ALA A 36 -4.37 -8.84 -9.33
N ALA A 37 -3.30 -8.28 -9.92
CA ALA A 37 -2.84 -6.93 -9.61
C ALA A 37 -3.85 -5.85 -10.03
N VAL A 38 -4.39 -5.95 -11.27
CA VAL A 38 -5.43 -5.02 -11.76
C VAL A 38 -6.69 -5.12 -10.93
N SER A 39 -7.14 -6.35 -10.63
CA SER A 39 -8.30 -6.59 -9.77
C SER A 39 -8.10 -6.04 -8.35
N GLY A 40 -6.89 -6.10 -7.80
CA GLY A 40 -6.55 -5.50 -6.52
C GLY A 40 -6.67 -3.97 -6.53
N ILE A 41 -6.21 -3.31 -7.60
CA ILE A 41 -6.37 -1.85 -7.78
C ILE A 41 -7.86 -1.50 -7.88
N ASN A 42 -8.63 -2.26 -8.66
CA ASN A 42 -10.08 -2.05 -8.79
C ASN A 42 -10.80 -2.28 -7.45
N ALA A 43 -10.38 -3.28 -6.67
CA ALA A 43 -10.92 -3.55 -5.35
C ALA A 43 -10.65 -2.39 -4.38
N ALA A 44 -9.43 -1.84 -4.37
CA ALA A 44 -9.09 -0.67 -3.55
C ALA A 44 -9.93 0.56 -3.93
N THR A 45 -10.12 0.80 -5.23
CA THR A 45 -11.00 1.88 -5.72
C THR A 45 -12.46 1.64 -5.33
N THR A 46 -12.97 0.42 -5.48
CA THR A 46 -14.35 0.08 -5.08
C THR A 46 -14.54 0.20 -3.57
N GLN A 47 -13.55 -0.23 -2.78
CA GLN A 47 -13.55 -0.08 -1.32
C GLN A 47 -13.60 1.40 -0.91
N ASN A 48 -12.79 2.25 -1.57
CA ASN A 48 -12.81 3.69 -1.32
C ASN A 48 -14.16 4.33 -1.71
N ASN A 49 -14.72 3.93 -2.84
CA ASN A 49 -16.03 4.40 -3.28
C ASN A 49 -17.16 3.93 -2.35
N ALA A 50 -17.06 2.72 -1.77
CA ALA A 50 -18.04 2.21 -0.83
C ALA A 50 -18.07 2.99 0.50
N SER A 51 -17.04 3.76 0.82
CA SER A 51 -17.01 4.67 1.98
C SER A 51 -17.47 6.09 1.65
N ALA A 52 -17.74 6.41 0.37
CA ALA A 52 -18.03 7.77 -0.08
C ALA A 52 -19.23 8.41 0.64
N TRP A 53 -20.26 7.63 0.92
CA TRP A 53 -21.45 8.11 1.59
C TRP A 53 -21.21 8.58 3.04
N LEU A 54 -20.17 8.09 3.71
CA LEU A 54 -19.75 8.54 5.04
C LEU A 54 -19.21 9.98 5.01
N TRP A 55 -18.86 10.51 3.83
CA TRP A 55 -18.38 11.89 3.63
C TRP A 55 -19.50 12.85 3.26
N THR A 56 -20.74 12.39 3.25
CA THR A 56 -21.92 13.25 2.99
C THR A 56 -21.99 14.38 3.99
N GLY A 57 -22.28 15.59 3.53
CA GLY A 57 -22.35 16.78 4.37
C GLY A 57 -21.03 17.51 4.57
N ASN A 58 -19.89 16.91 4.21
CA ASN A 58 -18.57 17.57 4.25
C ASN A 58 -18.23 18.35 2.95
N ALA A 59 -19.13 18.38 1.98
CA ALA A 59 -18.92 19.14 0.76
C ALA A 59 -19.18 20.64 1.01
N ASP A 60 -18.28 21.50 0.48
CA ASP A 60 -18.43 22.97 0.45
C ASP A 60 -19.56 23.47 -0.48
N GLU A 61 -20.68 22.80 -0.53
CA GLU A 61 -21.85 23.49 -1.02
C GLU A 61 -22.38 24.36 0.12
N PRO A 62 -22.26 25.70 0.00
CA PRO A 62 -22.96 26.55 0.94
C PRO A 62 -24.42 26.16 0.79
N ALA A 63 -24.99 25.56 1.84
CA ALA A 63 -26.41 25.41 1.95
C ALA A 63 -26.99 26.84 1.92
N GLY A 64 -27.26 27.32 0.72
CA GLY A 64 -27.97 28.58 0.57
C GLY A 64 -29.30 28.46 1.31
N PRO A 65 -29.91 29.57 1.77
CA PRO A 65 -31.18 29.56 2.50
C PRO A 65 -32.30 28.79 1.76
N ALA A 66 -32.19 28.62 0.44
CA ALA A 66 -33.09 27.79 -0.38
C ALA A 66 -32.84 26.29 -0.18
N ALA A 67 -31.62 25.84 0.06
CA ALA A 67 -31.32 24.43 0.29
C ALA A 67 -31.87 23.93 1.63
N ALA A 68 -31.88 24.78 2.67
CA ALA A 68 -32.47 24.44 3.96
C ALA A 68 -33.98 24.16 3.88
N SER A 69 -34.71 24.83 2.96
CA SER A 69 -36.14 24.61 2.75
C SER A 69 -36.49 23.33 1.97
N THR A 70 -35.51 22.77 1.24
CA THR A 70 -35.64 21.53 0.44
C THR A 70 -34.95 20.33 1.07
N ALA A 71 -34.26 20.53 2.19
CA ALA A 71 -33.55 19.47 2.91
C ALA A 71 -34.55 18.43 3.44
N ARG A 72 -34.30 17.17 3.17
CA ARG A 72 -35.18 16.05 3.48
C ARG A 72 -34.59 15.04 4.44
N LEU A 73 -33.27 15.13 4.74
CA LEU A 73 -32.56 14.28 5.69
C LEU A 73 -31.58 15.12 6.50
N TRP A 74 -31.72 15.09 7.83
CA TRP A 74 -30.67 15.55 8.72
C TRP A 74 -29.59 14.49 8.81
N TRP A 75 -28.34 14.90 8.70
CA TRP A 75 -27.19 14.02 8.60
C TRP A 75 -26.07 14.47 9.53
N HIS A 76 -25.59 13.54 10.34
CA HIS A 76 -24.45 13.75 11.22
C HIS A 76 -23.56 12.51 11.19
N VAL A 77 -22.25 12.68 11.00
CA VAL A 77 -21.27 11.59 11.01
C VAL A 77 -20.30 11.84 12.15
N SER A 78 -20.07 10.83 12.95
CA SER A 78 -19.14 10.85 14.06
C SER A 78 -18.34 9.54 14.12
N GLY A 79 -17.22 9.58 14.87
CA GLY A 79 -16.39 8.40 15.13
C GLY A 79 -16.54 7.96 16.58
N ASP A 80 -16.91 6.69 16.82
CA ASP A 80 -16.75 6.05 18.12
C ASP A 80 -15.59 5.05 18.06
N MET A 81 -15.03 4.71 19.21
CA MET A 81 -13.89 3.80 19.31
C MET A 81 -14.24 2.59 20.15
N PHE A 82 -13.80 1.42 19.70
CA PHE A 82 -13.88 0.20 20.50
C PHE A 82 -12.62 -0.64 20.32
N ARG A 83 -11.87 -0.85 21.38
CA ARG A 83 -10.62 -1.63 21.40
C ARG A 83 -9.64 -1.22 20.31
N GLY A 84 -9.50 0.09 20.07
CA GLY A 84 -8.62 0.65 19.05
C GLY A 84 -9.15 0.53 17.61
N GLN A 85 -10.41 0.15 17.41
CA GLN A 85 -11.09 0.14 16.12
C GLN A 85 -12.11 1.27 16.04
N ILE A 86 -12.17 1.94 14.89
CA ILE A 86 -13.13 3.02 14.65
C ILE A 86 -14.49 2.40 14.29
N ILE A 87 -15.54 2.84 14.98
CA ILE A 87 -16.93 2.59 14.61
C ILE A 87 -17.45 3.87 13.94
N ALA A 88 -17.74 3.81 12.65
CA ALA A 88 -18.38 4.92 11.95
C ALA A 88 -19.85 5.00 12.36
N ARG A 89 -20.20 6.09 13.06
CA ARG A 89 -21.56 6.37 13.49
C ARG A 89 -22.19 7.41 12.58
N VAL A 90 -23.35 7.09 12.05
CA VAL A 90 -24.14 7.98 11.20
C VAL A 90 -25.50 8.17 11.84
N ASP A 91 -25.76 9.37 12.33
CA ASP A 91 -27.03 9.74 12.90
C ASP A 91 -27.90 10.42 11.83
N VAL A 92 -29.10 9.92 11.63
CA VAL A 92 -30.00 10.37 10.56
C VAL A 92 -31.39 10.70 11.10
N ALA A 93 -32.03 11.69 10.48
CA ALA A 93 -33.44 11.97 10.76
C ALA A 93 -34.15 12.42 9.48
N ALA A 94 -35.02 11.57 8.96
CA ALA A 94 -35.86 11.85 7.79
C ALA A 94 -36.91 12.91 8.09
N THR A 95 -37.07 13.90 7.21
CA THR A 95 -38.10 14.94 7.33
C THR A 95 -39.33 14.66 6.53
N GLY A 96 -39.32 13.63 5.69
CA GLY A 96 -40.47 13.22 4.87
C GLY A 96 -40.22 11.94 4.08
N ALA A 97 -41.27 11.41 3.46
CA ALA A 97 -41.22 10.14 2.71
C ALA A 97 -40.26 10.16 1.48
N SER A 98 -39.81 11.32 1.05
CA SER A 98 -38.89 11.49 -0.07
C SER A 98 -37.46 11.83 0.40
N SER A 99 -37.13 11.60 1.67
CA SER A 99 -35.77 11.70 2.18
C SER A 99 -34.84 10.72 1.47
N PRO A 100 -33.59 11.11 1.17
CA PRO A 100 -32.61 10.17 0.62
C PRO A 100 -32.28 9.09 1.65
N VAL A 101 -32.28 7.83 1.21
CA VAL A 101 -32.00 6.67 2.07
C VAL A 101 -30.51 6.33 2.02
N PRO A 102 -29.83 6.12 3.17
CA PRO A 102 -28.44 5.67 3.17
C PRO A 102 -28.22 4.38 2.38
N PRO A 103 -27.09 4.23 1.67
CA PRO A 103 -26.83 3.03 0.90
C PRO A 103 -26.77 1.79 1.81
N GLY A 104 -27.16 0.65 1.26
CA GLY A 104 -27.10 -0.64 1.96
C GLY A 104 -28.23 -0.90 2.95
N VAL A 105 -29.17 0.02 3.12
CA VAL A 105 -30.37 -0.17 3.95
C VAL A 105 -31.64 0.03 3.13
N PRO A 106 -32.77 -0.65 3.46
CA PRO A 106 -34.00 -0.57 2.66
C PRO A 106 -34.78 0.73 2.89
N HIS A 107 -34.67 1.33 4.05
CA HIS A 107 -35.35 2.59 4.43
C HIS A 107 -34.57 3.28 5.59
N ASP A 108 -34.88 4.54 5.84
CA ASP A 108 -34.34 5.27 6.98
C ASP A 108 -34.78 4.65 8.31
N PRO A 109 -33.86 4.49 9.29
CA PRO A 109 -34.28 4.06 10.63
C PRO A 109 -35.08 5.14 11.32
N GLY A 110 -36.17 4.73 11.99
CA GLY A 110 -36.97 5.63 12.82
C GLY A 110 -36.29 5.94 14.16
N PRO A 111 -36.82 6.91 14.94
CA PRO A 111 -36.28 7.22 16.26
C PRO A 111 -36.19 6.00 17.17
N GLY A 112 -35.00 5.73 17.74
CA GLY A 112 -34.74 4.58 18.57
C GLY A 112 -34.54 3.27 17.78
N GLN A 113 -34.36 3.33 16.48
CA GLN A 113 -34.02 2.21 15.62
C GLN A 113 -32.63 2.42 15.02
N TYR A 114 -31.90 1.33 14.74
CA TYR A 114 -30.62 1.41 14.05
C TYR A 114 -30.33 0.20 13.16
N TYR A 115 -29.51 0.44 12.15
CA TYR A 115 -28.85 -0.59 11.35
C TYR A 115 -27.39 -0.68 11.76
N ALA A 116 -26.81 -1.87 11.74
CA ALA A 116 -25.38 -2.07 11.98
C ALA A 116 -24.76 -2.93 10.90
N SER A 117 -23.47 -2.75 10.63
CA SER A 117 -22.74 -3.69 9.78
C SER A 117 -22.74 -5.10 10.39
N PRO A 118 -22.62 -6.16 9.58
CA PRO A 118 -22.62 -7.53 10.10
C PRO A 118 -21.56 -7.77 11.19
N ALA A 119 -20.35 -7.19 11.02
CA ALA A 119 -19.29 -7.27 11.99
C ALA A 119 -19.66 -6.57 13.32
N LEU A 120 -20.19 -5.35 13.25
CA LEU A 120 -20.63 -4.61 14.44
C LEU A 120 -21.81 -5.32 15.14
N ALA A 121 -22.79 -5.80 14.37
CA ALA A 121 -23.91 -6.54 14.93
C ALA A 121 -23.49 -7.83 15.67
N ALA A 122 -22.44 -8.51 15.18
CA ALA A 122 -21.85 -9.65 15.88
C ALA A 122 -21.12 -9.20 17.16
N LEU A 123 -20.40 -8.09 17.09
CA LEU A 123 -19.66 -7.51 18.22
C LEU A 123 -20.61 -7.04 19.34
N LEU A 124 -21.70 -6.36 19.00
CA LEU A 124 -22.74 -5.92 19.94
C LEU A 124 -23.39 -7.09 20.69
N ARG A 125 -23.55 -8.25 20.05
CA ARG A 125 -24.12 -9.46 20.71
C ARG A 125 -23.12 -10.17 21.61
N SER A 126 -21.83 -10.11 21.31
CA SER A 126 -20.78 -10.84 22.02
C SER A 126 -20.13 -10.04 23.16
N THR A 127 -20.33 -8.73 23.21
CA THR A 127 -19.71 -7.81 24.16
C THR A 127 -20.70 -7.43 25.26
N PRO A 128 -20.28 -7.31 26.54
CA PRO A 128 -21.11 -6.81 27.62
C PRO A 128 -21.69 -5.42 27.30
N ALA A 129 -22.94 -5.18 27.72
CA ALA A 129 -23.62 -3.92 27.41
C ALA A 129 -22.93 -2.69 28.03
N ASP A 130 -22.29 -2.84 29.18
CA ASP A 130 -21.54 -1.79 29.86
C ASP A 130 -20.19 -1.45 29.15
N GLU A 131 -19.72 -2.32 28.26
CA GLU A 131 -18.53 -2.06 27.44
C GLU A 131 -18.84 -1.47 26.07
N LEU A 132 -19.97 -1.84 25.44
CA LEU A 132 -20.29 -1.38 24.06
C LEU A 132 -21.77 -1.15 23.80
N ALA A 133 -22.62 -2.19 23.91
CA ALA A 133 -24.02 -2.10 23.43
C ALA A 133 -24.83 -1.01 24.17
N GLY A 134 -24.48 -0.68 25.39
CA GLY A 134 -25.10 0.41 26.16
C GLY A 134 -24.89 1.81 25.60
N ARG A 135 -23.98 2.02 24.63
CA ARG A 135 -23.76 3.30 23.94
C ARG A 135 -24.83 3.59 22.90
N TYR A 136 -25.46 2.54 22.37
CA TYR A 136 -26.43 2.66 21.28
C TYR A 136 -27.82 2.26 21.76
N PRO A 137 -28.53 3.16 22.46
CA PRO A 137 -29.87 2.88 22.94
C PRO A 137 -30.84 2.74 21.78
N GLY A 138 -31.57 1.62 21.71
CA GLY A 138 -32.54 1.38 20.65
C GLY A 138 -32.59 -0.09 20.21
N HIS A 139 -33.21 -0.32 19.05
CA HIS A 139 -33.43 -1.65 18.50
C HIS A 139 -32.71 -1.82 17.17
N LEU A 140 -31.91 -2.89 17.03
CA LEU A 140 -31.35 -3.31 15.76
C LEU A 140 -32.47 -3.84 14.85
N ILE A 141 -32.75 -3.14 13.74
CA ILE A 141 -33.82 -3.51 12.80
C ILE A 141 -33.28 -4.26 11.56
N GLY A 142 -31.99 -4.27 11.32
CA GLY A 142 -31.38 -4.98 10.20
C GLY A 142 -29.88 -4.75 10.09
N THR A 143 -29.28 -5.34 9.07
CA THR A 143 -27.85 -5.18 8.77
C THR A 143 -27.63 -4.34 7.52
N ILE A 144 -26.52 -3.58 7.51
CA ILE A 144 -26.09 -2.80 6.35
C ILE A 144 -25.54 -3.77 5.29
N GLY A 145 -25.96 -3.61 4.04
CA GLY A 145 -25.54 -4.47 2.92
C GLY A 145 -24.09 -4.22 2.48
N ASP A 146 -23.45 -5.26 1.95
CA ASP A 146 -22.03 -5.28 1.55
C ASP A 146 -21.63 -4.16 0.57
N THR A 147 -22.59 -3.69 -0.26
CA THR A 147 -22.34 -2.63 -1.24
C THR A 147 -22.05 -1.26 -0.63
N ALA A 148 -22.46 -1.04 0.61
CA ALA A 148 -22.23 0.19 1.36
C ALA A 148 -21.06 0.07 2.36
N LEU A 149 -20.45 -1.09 2.46
CA LEU A 149 -19.37 -1.34 3.40
C LEU A 149 -18.01 -1.39 2.68
N PRO A 150 -17.00 -0.67 3.16
CA PRO A 150 -15.64 -0.77 2.63
C PRO A 150 -15.05 -2.18 2.76
N SER A 151 -15.36 -2.89 3.85
CA SER A 151 -14.77 -4.17 4.20
C SER A 151 -15.76 -5.05 4.95
N PRO A 152 -15.62 -6.39 4.89
CA PRO A 152 -16.38 -7.31 5.75
C PRO A 152 -16.25 -7.03 7.24
N ASP A 153 -15.09 -6.49 7.67
CA ASP A 153 -14.78 -6.20 9.06
C ASP A 153 -15.11 -4.75 9.47
N SER A 154 -15.70 -3.97 8.56
CA SER A 154 -16.06 -2.57 8.83
C SER A 154 -17.12 -2.47 9.93
N LEU A 155 -16.86 -1.61 10.92
CA LEU A 155 -17.78 -1.31 12.00
C LEU A 155 -18.53 -0.02 11.65
N VAL A 156 -19.80 -0.14 11.29
CA VAL A 156 -20.65 0.99 10.88
C VAL A 156 -22.02 0.84 11.54
N ILE A 157 -22.56 1.95 12.03
CA ILE A 157 -23.92 2.02 12.61
C ILE A 157 -24.67 3.22 12.02
N ILE A 158 -25.94 3.04 11.66
CA ILE A 158 -26.84 4.11 11.24
C ILE A 158 -27.97 4.19 12.24
N ILE A 159 -28.08 5.32 12.96
CA ILE A 159 -29.03 5.51 14.06
C ILE A 159 -30.08 6.54 13.65
N GLY A 160 -31.34 6.19 13.85
CA GLY A 160 -32.49 7.07 13.60
C GLY A 160 -32.80 7.95 14.79
N HIS A 161 -32.99 9.24 14.53
CA HIS A 161 -33.38 10.26 15.52
C HIS A 161 -34.63 11.00 15.11
N ALA A 162 -35.23 11.70 16.08
CA ALA A 162 -36.27 12.67 15.78
C ALA A 162 -35.66 13.93 15.13
N PRO A 163 -36.25 14.49 14.05
CA PRO A 163 -35.71 15.65 13.35
C PRO A 163 -35.42 16.85 14.25
N ALA A 164 -36.31 17.13 15.18
CA ALA A 164 -36.14 18.23 16.14
C ALA A 164 -34.97 18.03 17.13
N GLN A 165 -34.58 16.80 17.39
CA GLN A 165 -33.46 16.44 18.24
C GLN A 165 -32.15 16.59 17.49
N LEU A 166 -32.05 15.97 16.32
CA LEU A 166 -30.81 15.95 15.53
C LEU A 166 -30.46 17.35 14.98
N ALA A 167 -31.47 18.16 14.61
CA ALA A 167 -31.26 19.54 14.16
C ALA A 167 -30.61 20.48 15.21
N ARG A 168 -30.56 20.07 16.48
CA ARG A 168 -29.94 20.84 17.58
C ARG A 168 -28.53 20.36 17.89
N THR A 169 -28.10 19.23 17.31
CA THR A 169 -26.75 18.70 17.50
C THR A 169 -25.76 19.51 16.65
N SER A 170 -24.61 19.83 17.22
CA SER A 170 -23.52 20.46 16.47
C SER A 170 -23.14 19.63 15.26
N ASP A 171 -22.61 20.27 14.22
CA ASP A 171 -22.15 19.64 12.98
C ASP A 171 -23.16 18.78 12.20
N THR A 172 -24.44 18.89 12.56
CA THR A 172 -25.52 18.29 11.79
C THR A 172 -25.88 19.16 10.58
N VAL A 173 -25.91 18.56 9.41
CA VAL A 173 -26.20 19.25 8.15
C VAL A 173 -27.46 18.70 7.50
N PRO A 174 -28.29 19.55 6.90
CA PRO A 174 -29.41 19.10 6.08
C PRO A 174 -28.91 18.70 4.69
N VAL A 175 -29.22 17.47 4.24
CA VAL A 175 -28.78 16.95 2.94
C VAL A 175 -29.98 16.59 2.06
N THR A 176 -29.83 16.82 0.76
CA THR A 176 -30.81 16.45 -0.29
C THR A 176 -30.35 15.27 -1.11
N ALA A 177 -29.08 14.91 -1.05
CA ALA A 177 -28.48 13.76 -1.72
C ALA A 177 -27.35 13.19 -0.86
N ILE A 178 -27.06 11.90 -1.04
CA ILE A 178 -25.96 11.20 -0.37
C ILE A 178 -24.81 11.09 -1.35
N ALA A 179 -23.57 11.32 -0.89
CA ALA A 179 -22.39 11.25 -1.71
C ALA A 179 -22.17 9.85 -2.28
N THR A 180 -21.93 9.76 -3.60
CA THR A 180 -21.69 8.49 -4.32
C THR A 180 -20.25 8.31 -4.75
N ALA A 181 -19.45 9.39 -4.68
CA ALA A 181 -18.01 9.37 -4.94
C ALA A 181 -17.29 9.99 -3.75
N PRO A 182 -16.10 9.48 -3.38
CA PRO A 182 -15.31 10.08 -2.31
C PRO A 182 -14.97 11.51 -2.73
N GLY A 183 -15.13 12.46 -1.79
CA GLY A 183 -14.74 13.84 -2.02
C GLY A 183 -13.25 13.95 -2.33
N ASN A 184 -12.87 14.93 -3.14
CA ASN A 184 -11.49 15.21 -3.52
C ASN A 184 -10.76 15.95 -2.39
N GLY A 185 -10.64 15.37 -1.21
CA GLY A 185 -9.89 16.00 -0.15
C GLY A 185 -10.06 15.30 1.19
N LEU A 186 -8.97 15.21 1.93
CA LEU A 186 -8.95 15.03 3.37
C LEU A 186 -9.53 16.28 4.06
N ARG A 187 -10.76 16.63 3.72
CA ARG A 187 -11.52 17.65 4.40
C ARG A 187 -12.35 17.01 5.48
N GLY A 188 -11.70 16.63 6.53
CA GLY A 188 -12.35 15.95 7.62
C GLY A 188 -12.00 16.51 8.98
N VAL A 189 -11.59 17.74 9.08
CA VAL A 189 -11.65 18.49 10.34
C VAL A 189 -12.01 19.90 9.97
N ARG A 190 -13.28 20.22 10.05
CA ARG A 190 -13.74 21.59 10.15
C ARG A 190 -13.21 22.11 11.47
N ASN A 191 -12.13 22.91 11.43
CA ASN A 191 -11.83 23.79 12.53
C ASN A 191 -12.87 24.92 12.48
N PRO A 192 -13.82 25.00 13.41
CA PRO A 192 -14.79 26.08 13.43
C PRO A 192 -14.14 27.45 13.60
N ASP A 193 -12.90 27.52 14.02
CA ASP A 193 -12.35 28.73 14.58
C ASP A 193 -11.36 29.51 13.73
N GLY A 194 -11.09 29.09 12.48
CA GLY A 194 -10.26 29.93 11.59
C GLY A 194 -8.89 30.39 12.16
N LEU A 195 -8.47 29.88 13.33
CA LEU A 195 -7.32 30.36 14.08
C LEU A 195 -5.99 29.72 13.67
N PHE A 196 -6.04 28.68 12.88
CA PHE A 196 -4.86 28.14 12.21
C PHE A 196 -4.95 28.51 10.74
N THR A 197 -4.37 29.64 10.40
CA THR A 197 -3.77 29.87 9.10
C THR A 197 -2.52 29.00 8.98
N ASP A 198 -2.66 27.69 9.13
CA ASP A 198 -1.83 26.81 8.34
C ASP A 198 -2.25 27.11 6.90
N PRO A 199 -1.27 27.37 6.01
CA PRO A 199 -1.59 27.49 4.61
C PRO A 199 -2.44 26.26 4.31
N PRO A 200 -3.61 26.40 3.63
CA PRO A 200 -4.55 25.32 3.44
C PRO A 200 -3.71 24.09 3.14
N VAL A 201 -3.85 23.00 3.94
CA VAL A 201 -3.16 21.75 3.63
C VAL A 201 -3.66 21.49 2.23
N GLU A 202 -2.86 21.93 1.29
CA GLU A 202 -3.19 21.97 -0.13
C GLU A 202 -3.68 20.59 -0.39
N GLU A 203 -4.95 20.44 -0.65
CA GLU A 203 -5.64 19.19 -0.90
C GLU A 203 -4.60 18.27 -1.52
N ALA A 204 -4.27 17.14 -0.86
CA ALA A 204 -3.39 16.20 -1.52
C ALA A 204 -4.13 15.89 -2.82
N PRO A 205 -3.78 16.54 -3.95
CA PRO A 205 -4.65 16.53 -5.09
C PRO A 205 -4.81 15.08 -5.48
N ALA A 206 -5.97 14.73 -6.03
CA ALA A 206 -6.20 13.41 -6.63
C ALA A 206 -4.97 12.92 -7.42
N SER A 207 -4.21 13.84 -7.98
CA SER A 207 -2.89 13.65 -8.60
C SER A 207 -1.81 13.01 -7.72
N SER A 208 -1.81 13.19 -6.39
CA SER A 208 -0.78 12.55 -5.54
C SER A 208 -1.09 11.08 -5.27
N VAL A 209 -2.36 10.74 -5.10
CA VAL A 209 -2.83 9.35 -4.99
C VAL A 209 -2.65 8.64 -6.33
N ASP A 210 -3.05 9.30 -7.42
CA ASP A 210 -2.87 8.80 -8.80
C ASP A 210 -1.39 8.58 -9.14
N LEU A 211 -0.50 9.42 -8.65
CA LEU A 211 0.93 9.23 -8.82
C LEU A 211 1.41 7.97 -8.09
N VAL A 212 1.06 7.79 -6.83
CA VAL A 212 1.44 6.60 -6.06
C VAL A 212 0.89 5.35 -6.73
N LEU A 213 -0.38 5.35 -7.14
CA LEU A 213 -1.01 4.24 -7.86
C LEU A 213 -0.33 3.98 -9.20
N SER A 214 0.06 5.02 -9.94
CA SER A 214 0.78 4.90 -11.22
C SER A 214 2.18 4.29 -11.04
N VAL A 215 2.90 4.70 -10.00
CA VAL A 215 4.21 4.11 -9.64
C VAL A 215 4.04 2.64 -9.23
N VAL A 216 3.04 2.33 -8.44
CA VAL A 216 2.71 0.96 -8.02
C VAL A 216 2.33 0.09 -9.23
N ALA A 217 1.47 0.60 -10.12
CA ALA A 217 1.10 -0.09 -11.35
C ALA A 217 2.32 -0.36 -12.23
N LEU A 218 3.20 0.62 -12.43
CA LEU A 218 4.45 0.46 -13.17
C LEU A 218 5.38 -0.57 -12.52
N ALA A 219 5.46 -0.56 -11.21
CA ALA A 219 6.29 -1.48 -10.43
C ALA A 219 5.85 -2.95 -10.56
N ILE A 220 4.56 -3.20 -10.72
CA ILE A 220 3.99 -4.54 -10.95
C ILE A 220 4.03 -4.89 -12.44
N LEU A 221 3.65 -3.96 -13.31
CA LEU A 221 3.51 -4.20 -14.75
C LEU A 221 4.86 -4.48 -15.42
N ALA A 222 5.93 -3.76 -15.06
CA ALA A 222 7.22 -3.91 -15.69
C ALA A 222 7.85 -5.32 -15.49
N PRO A 223 7.92 -5.91 -14.28
CA PRO A 223 8.34 -7.29 -14.08
C PRO A 223 7.49 -8.31 -14.84
N VAL A 224 6.15 -8.13 -14.89
CA VAL A 224 5.23 -9.02 -15.64
C VAL A 224 5.53 -8.98 -17.13
N LEU A 225 5.71 -7.80 -17.72
CA LEU A 225 6.06 -7.64 -19.14
C LEU A 225 7.41 -8.29 -19.46
N ILE A 226 8.41 -8.14 -18.59
CA ILE A 226 9.71 -8.79 -18.73
C ILE A 226 9.56 -10.32 -18.66
N PHE A 227 8.72 -10.82 -17.75
CA PHE A 227 8.43 -12.23 -17.63
C PHE A 227 7.77 -12.80 -18.90
N ILE A 228 6.71 -12.16 -19.40
CA ILE A 228 6.04 -12.56 -20.64
C ILE A 228 7.00 -12.52 -21.81
N ALA A 229 7.82 -11.48 -21.96
CA ALA A 229 8.80 -11.34 -23.00
C ALA A 229 9.89 -12.43 -22.92
N THR A 230 10.28 -12.85 -21.72
CA THR A 230 11.26 -13.91 -21.50
C THR A 230 10.63 -15.28 -21.81
N ALA A 231 9.42 -15.54 -21.36
CA ALA A 231 8.68 -16.77 -21.59
C ALA A 231 8.43 -17.02 -23.09
N THR A 232 8.02 -15.97 -23.83
CA THR A 232 7.80 -16.09 -25.28
C THR A 232 9.09 -16.38 -26.07
N ARG A 233 10.26 -16.00 -25.55
CA ARG A 233 11.57 -16.29 -26.17
C ARG A 233 12.11 -17.70 -25.88
N LEU A 234 11.51 -18.46 -24.96
CA LEU A 234 11.96 -19.80 -24.58
C LEU A 234 12.11 -20.76 -25.78
N SER A 235 11.34 -20.53 -26.82
CA SER A 235 11.33 -21.36 -28.03
C SER A 235 11.97 -20.68 -29.25
N ALA A 236 12.55 -19.46 -29.09
CA ALA A 236 12.96 -18.63 -30.22
C ALA A 236 14.13 -19.29 -31.04
N ALA A 237 15.18 -19.77 -30.38
CA ALA A 237 16.38 -20.27 -31.05
C ALA A 237 16.10 -21.49 -31.95
N ARG A 238 15.30 -22.49 -31.48
CA ARG A 238 14.91 -23.66 -32.30
C ARG A 238 13.91 -23.29 -33.38
N ARG A 239 13.05 -22.29 -33.12
CA ARG A 239 12.16 -21.72 -34.14
C ARG A 239 12.97 -21.07 -35.27
N GLU A 240 13.99 -20.30 -34.92
CA GLU A 240 14.89 -19.64 -35.89
C GLU A 240 15.54 -20.67 -36.82
N GLN A 241 16.03 -21.79 -36.29
CA GLN A 241 16.61 -22.87 -37.09
C GLN A 241 15.56 -23.50 -38.02
N ARG A 242 14.36 -23.85 -37.51
CA ARG A 242 13.27 -24.41 -38.33
C ARG A 242 12.82 -23.42 -39.42
N PHE A 243 12.72 -22.15 -39.11
CA PHE A 243 12.34 -21.12 -40.06
C PHE A 243 13.44 -20.82 -41.08
N ALA A 244 14.71 -20.92 -40.69
CA ALA A 244 15.82 -20.85 -41.62
C ALA A 244 15.77 -22.03 -42.61
N ALA A 245 15.53 -23.26 -42.14
CA ALA A 245 15.34 -24.42 -43.01
C ALA A 245 14.16 -24.25 -43.98
N MET A 246 13.00 -23.76 -43.53
CA MET A 246 11.85 -23.47 -44.40
C MET A 246 12.18 -22.42 -45.48
N ARG A 247 13.01 -21.44 -45.17
CA ARG A 247 13.47 -20.45 -46.15
C ARG A 247 14.41 -21.02 -47.16
N LEU A 248 15.28 -21.94 -46.78
CA LEU A 248 16.15 -22.66 -47.69
C LEU A 248 15.35 -23.53 -48.69
N VAL A 249 14.18 -24.04 -48.29
CA VAL A 249 13.24 -24.78 -49.14
C VAL A 249 12.32 -23.87 -49.96
N GLY A 250 12.46 -22.51 -49.86
CA GLY A 250 11.75 -21.59 -50.72
C GLY A 250 10.59 -20.82 -50.06
N ALA A 251 10.38 -20.92 -48.75
CA ALA A 251 9.35 -20.12 -48.07
C ALA A 251 9.70 -18.63 -48.08
N THR A 252 8.72 -17.75 -48.36
CA THR A 252 8.91 -16.33 -48.36
C THR A 252 9.04 -15.77 -46.92
N PRO A 253 9.73 -14.62 -46.69
CA PRO A 253 9.85 -13.98 -45.37
C PRO A 253 8.49 -13.71 -44.74
N ARG A 254 7.49 -13.31 -45.52
CA ARG A 254 6.13 -13.03 -45.06
C ARG A 254 5.42 -14.30 -44.57
N GLN A 255 5.59 -15.40 -45.27
CA GLN A 255 5.00 -16.70 -44.88
C GLN A 255 5.56 -17.20 -43.55
N VAL A 256 6.88 -17.16 -43.40
CA VAL A 256 7.56 -17.55 -42.15
C VAL A 256 7.14 -16.68 -40.99
N SER A 257 7.07 -15.37 -41.21
CA SER A 257 6.62 -14.38 -40.20
C SER A 257 5.16 -14.62 -39.77
N LEU A 258 4.28 -14.95 -40.71
CA LEU A 258 2.87 -15.24 -40.42
C LEU A 258 2.73 -16.53 -39.58
N ILE A 259 3.45 -17.61 -39.96
CA ILE A 259 3.44 -18.87 -39.21
C ILE A 259 3.92 -18.64 -37.77
N ALA A 260 5.02 -17.89 -37.60
CA ALA A 260 5.54 -17.54 -36.26
C ALA A 260 4.56 -16.69 -35.43
N ALA A 261 3.88 -15.75 -36.05
CA ALA A 261 2.87 -14.95 -35.37
C ALA A 261 1.67 -15.81 -34.91
N VAL A 262 1.17 -16.70 -35.78
CA VAL A 262 0.07 -17.61 -35.45
C VAL A 262 0.46 -18.57 -34.30
N GLU A 263 1.66 -19.16 -34.34
CA GLU A 263 2.15 -20.01 -33.23
C GLU A 263 2.22 -19.25 -31.91
N SER A 264 2.69 -17.99 -31.96
CA SER A 264 2.79 -17.16 -30.76
C SER A 264 1.43 -16.69 -30.24
N VAL A 265 0.49 -16.36 -31.13
CA VAL A 265 -0.89 -16.00 -30.76
C VAL A 265 -1.61 -17.16 -30.11
N VAL A 266 -1.54 -18.38 -30.67
CA VAL A 266 -2.16 -19.58 -30.10
C VAL A 266 -1.63 -19.86 -28.69
N ALA A 267 -0.31 -19.77 -28.49
CA ALA A 267 0.31 -19.98 -27.20
C ALA A 267 -0.12 -18.90 -26.21
N ALA A 268 -0.17 -17.63 -26.64
CA ALA A 268 -0.56 -16.50 -25.81
C ALA A 268 -2.05 -16.56 -25.44
N THR A 269 -2.94 -16.86 -26.37
CA THR A 269 -4.39 -16.97 -26.11
C THR A 269 -4.69 -18.12 -25.14
N GLY A 270 -4.08 -19.30 -25.36
CA GLY A 270 -4.21 -20.41 -24.42
C GLY A 270 -3.63 -20.10 -23.04
N GLY A 271 -2.51 -19.36 -23.00
CA GLY A 271 -1.93 -18.85 -21.76
C GLY A 271 -2.85 -17.86 -21.05
N VAL A 272 -3.40 -16.90 -21.76
CA VAL A 272 -4.35 -15.92 -21.20
C VAL A 272 -5.60 -16.62 -20.65
N ALA A 273 -6.17 -17.59 -21.36
CA ALA A 273 -7.30 -18.38 -20.87
C ALA A 273 -6.95 -19.11 -19.57
N ALA A 274 -5.76 -19.72 -19.49
CA ALA A 274 -5.26 -20.32 -18.26
C ALA A 274 -5.05 -19.26 -17.14
N GLY A 275 -4.60 -18.05 -17.50
CA GLY A 275 -4.43 -16.91 -16.59
C GLY A 275 -5.75 -16.46 -15.96
N PHE A 276 -6.82 -16.34 -16.73
CA PHE A 276 -8.16 -16.10 -16.19
C PHE A 276 -8.59 -17.22 -15.23
N GLY A 277 -8.35 -18.49 -15.59
CA GLY A 277 -8.61 -19.62 -14.69
C GLY A 277 -7.86 -19.51 -13.36
N ILE A 278 -6.57 -19.18 -13.40
CA ILE A 278 -5.74 -18.95 -12.20
C ILE A 278 -6.30 -17.78 -11.38
N PHE A 279 -6.64 -16.67 -12.02
CA PHE A 279 -7.21 -15.49 -11.34
C PHE A 279 -8.51 -15.86 -10.61
N PHE A 280 -9.48 -16.51 -11.28
CA PHE A 280 -10.74 -16.88 -10.64
C PHE A 280 -10.54 -17.87 -9.48
N LEU A 281 -9.56 -18.77 -9.57
CA LEU A 281 -9.20 -19.70 -8.48
C LEU A 281 -8.60 -18.95 -7.27
N LEU A 282 -7.78 -17.94 -7.53
CA LEU A 282 -7.09 -17.18 -6.49
C LEU A 282 -7.89 -15.97 -5.95
N ARG A 283 -8.99 -15.60 -6.60
CA ARG A 283 -9.79 -14.42 -6.24
C ARG A 283 -10.23 -14.40 -4.79
N VAL A 284 -10.76 -15.52 -4.28
CA VAL A 284 -11.24 -15.63 -2.89
C VAL A 284 -10.08 -15.56 -1.88
N PRO A 285 -9.00 -16.36 -1.99
CA PRO A 285 -7.89 -16.21 -1.05
C PRO A 285 -7.18 -14.85 -1.15
N LEU A 286 -7.17 -14.20 -2.32
CA LEU A 286 -6.59 -12.88 -2.46
C LEU A 286 -7.43 -11.78 -1.79
N SER A 287 -8.75 -11.90 -1.78
CA SER A 287 -9.62 -10.93 -1.10
C SER A 287 -9.43 -10.89 0.42
N ALA A 288 -8.94 -11.97 1.02
CA ALA A 288 -8.61 -12.04 2.44
C ALA A 288 -7.29 -11.30 2.80
N ILE A 289 -6.48 -10.93 1.80
CA ILE A 289 -5.23 -10.18 2.02
C ILE A 289 -5.56 -8.70 2.18
N ALA A 290 -5.37 -8.18 3.38
CA ALA A 290 -5.70 -6.81 3.75
C ALA A 290 -4.62 -5.80 3.32
N PHE A 291 -4.41 -5.60 2.00
CA PHE A 291 -3.36 -4.68 1.51
C PHE A 291 -3.74 -3.19 1.56
N THR A 292 -4.99 -2.87 1.96
CA THR A 292 -5.44 -1.50 2.28
C THR A 292 -5.69 -1.30 3.78
N GLY A 293 -5.34 -2.29 4.63
CA GLY A 293 -5.60 -2.33 6.06
C GLY A 293 -6.79 -3.16 6.46
N GLN A 294 -7.63 -3.46 5.51
CA GLN A 294 -8.84 -4.24 5.70
C GLN A 294 -9.00 -5.25 4.56
N PRO A 295 -9.59 -6.43 4.81
CA PRO A 295 -9.88 -7.40 3.76
C PRO A 295 -10.94 -6.85 2.80
N PHE A 296 -11.01 -7.45 1.62
CA PHE A 296 -11.98 -7.09 0.59
C PHE A 296 -13.13 -8.07 0.55
N PHE A 297 -14.29 -7.59 0.13
CA PHE A 297 -15.32 -8.53 -0.32
C PHE A 297 -14.84 -9.20 -1.61
N PRO A 298 -15.06 -10.53 -1.79
CA PRO A 298 -14.71 -11.19 -3.04
C PRO A 298 -15.36 -10.57 -4.28
N THR A 299 -16.50 -9.90 -4.11
CA THR A 299 -17.20 -9.15 -5.16
C THR A 299 -16.45 -7.88 -5.60
N GLN A 300 -15.71 -7.23 -4.72
CA GLN A 300 -14.90 -6.05 -5.03
C GLN A 300 -13.69 -6.39 -5.90
N MET A 301 -13.13 -7.61 -5.78
CA MET A 301 -12.07 -8.09 -6.65
C MET A 301 -12.62 -8.42 -8.04
N SER A 302 -13.06 -7.40 -8.75
CA SER A 302 -13.65 -7.48 -10.09
C SER A 302 -12.69 -6.94 -11.16
N LEU A 303 -12.93 -7.35 -12.39
CA LEU A 303 -12.25 -6.83 -13.56
C LEU A 303 -13.24 -6.01 -14.36
N SER A 304 -12.85 -4.81 -14.75
CA SER A 304 -13.64 -4.00 -15.65
C SER A 304 -13.63 -4.58 -17.08
N VAL A 305 -14.64 -4.26 -17.87
CA VAL A 305 -14.69 -4.71 -19.26
C VAL A 305 -13.45 -4.27 -20.06
N PRO A 306 -12.95 -3.02 -19.94
CA PRO A 306 -11.69 -2.62 -20.55
C PRO A 306 -10.49 -3.45 -20.14
N ASP A 307 -10.36 -3.81 -18.84
CA ASP A 307 -9.25 -4.63 -18.33
C ASP A 307 -9.23 -6.02 -18.97
N ILE A 308 -10.42 -6.63 -19.06
CA ILE A 308 -10.58 -7.95 -19.71
C ILE A 308 -10.12 -7.87 -21.17
N PHE A 309 -10.56 -6.86 -21.91
CA PHE A 309 -10.17 -6.71 -23.33
C PHE A 309 -8.68 -6.37 -23.47
N LEU A 310 -8.14 -5.50 -22.59
CA LEU A 310 -6.73 -5.14 -22.60
C LEU A 310 -5.82 -6.37 -22.41
N VAL A 311 -6.14 -7.23 -21.48
CA VAL A 311 -5.37 -8.46 -21.22
C VAL A 311 -5.64 -9.52 -22.28
N ALA A 312 -6.91 -9.76 -22.63
CA ALA A 312 -7.29 -10.80 -23.58
C ALA A 312 -6.79 -10.56 -25.01
N LEU A 313 -6.72 -9.31 -25.45
CA LEU A 313 -6.21 -8.93 -26.77
C LEU A 313 -4.79 -8.41 -26.72
N GLY A 314 -4.43 -7.64 -25.71
CA GLY A 314 -3.12 -6.99 -25.59
C GLY A 314 -1.96 -7.99 -25.52
N ILE A 315 -2.08 -9.05 -24.71
CA ILE A 315 -1.03 -10.08 -24.60
C ILE A 315 -0.84 -10.86 -25.90
N PRO A 316 -1.88 -11.39 -26.58
CA PRO A 316 -1.72 -12.04 -27.88
C PRO A 316 -1.17 -11.12 -28.98
N VAL A 317 -1.60 -9.86 -29.03
CA VAL A 317 -1.08 -8.87 -29.97
C VAL A 317 0.40 -8.57 -29.69
N ALA A 318 0.76 -8.33 -28.42
CA ALA A 318 2.15 -8.12 -28.04
C ALA A 318 3.04 -9.33 -28.38
N ALA A 319 2.54 -10.55 -28.19
CA ALA A 319 3.23 -11.79 -28.55
C ALA A 319 3.42 -11.91 -30.08
N ALA A 320 2.42 -11.54 -30.88
CA ALA A 320 2.52 -11.52 -32.34
C ALA A 320 3.55 -10.49 -32.84
N VAL A 321 3.53 -9.29 -32.27
CA VAL A 321 4.50 -8.22 -32.59
C VAL A 321 5.91 -8.64 -32.19
N ALA A 322 6.09 -9.18 -30.98
CA ALA A 322 7.39 -9.67 -30.51
C ALA A 322 7.94 -10.78 -31.39
N ALA A 323 7.09 -11.73 -31.85
CA ALA A 323 7.47 -12.79 -32.76
C ALA A 323 7.93 -12.25 -34.13
N ARG A 324 7.22 -11.27 -34.68
CA ARG A 324 7.61 -10.61 -35.96
C ARG A 324 8.92 -9.84 -35.83
N LEU A 325 9.11 -9.10 -34.75
CA LEU A 325 10.33 -8.33 -34.50
C LEU A 325 11.56 -9.23 -34.29
N ALA A 326 11.38 -10.35 -33.60
CA ALA A 326 12.45 -11.35 -33.39
C ALA A 326 12.95 -11.96 -34.72
N LEU A 327 12.05 -12.16 -35.70
CA LEU A 327 12.38 -12.76 -36.96
C LEU A 327 13.01 -11.80 -38.00
N ARG A 328 13.05 -10.49 -37.75
CA ARG A 328 13.65 -9.53 -38.69
C ARG A 328 15.09 -9.89 -39.06
N ARG A 329 15.89 -10.42 -38.14
CA ARG A 329 17.27 -10.85 -38.40
C ARG A 329 17.34 -12.03 -39.38
N VAL A 330 16.47 -13.05 -39.20
CA VAL A 330 16.37 -14.20 -40.08
C VAL A 330 15.88 -13.81 -41.48
N GLN A 331 15.09 -12.72 -41.56
CA GLN A 331 14.61 -12.22 -42.85
C GLN A 331 15.71 -11.52 -43.67
N ILE A 332 16.70 -10.87 -43.01
CA ILE A 332 17.76 -10.11 -43.67
C ILE A 332 18.87 -11.07 -44.19
N SER A 333 19.29 -12.07 -43.40
CA SER A 333 20.37 -12.97 -43.77
C SER A 333 20.16 -14.40 -43.20
N PRO A 334 19.61 -15.32 -43.97
CA PRO A 334 19.35 -16.71 -43.51
C PRO A 334 20.65 -17.51 -43.26
N LEU A 335 21.77 -17.15 -43.88
CA LEU A 335 23.05 -17.82 -43.75
C LEU A 335 23.84 -17.34 -42.49
N ASP A 336 23.57 -16.13 -41.99
CA ASP A 336 24.22 -15.59 -40.76
C ASP A 336 23.75 -16.30 -39.48
N VAL A 337 22.62 -17.01 -39.53
CA VAL A 337 22.12 -17.78 -38.39
C VAL A 337 23.06 -18.95 -38.07
N ALA A 338 23.77 -19.50 -39.07
CA ALA A 338 24.73 -20.57 -38.89
C ALA A 338 26.13 -20.07 -38.37
N ARG A 339 26.46 -18.81 -38.59
CA ARG A 339 27.69 -18.20 -38.06
C ARG A 339 27.46 -17.69 -36.63
N ARG A 340 28.11 -18.32 -35.65
CA ARG A 340 28.22 -17.78 -34.29
C ARG A 340 29.09 -16.50 -34.29
N VAL A 341 28.48 -15.35 -34.56
CA VAL A 341 29.15 -14.07 -34.32
C VAL A 341 29.06 -13.77 -32.84
N THR A 342 30.19 -13.68 -32.16
CA THR A 342 30.26 -13.21 -30.77
C THR A 342 29.64 -11.80 -30.69
N PRO A 343 28.60 -11.59 -29.85
CA PRO A 343 27.93 -10.30 -29.77
C PRO A 343 28.93 -9.23 -29.29
N ARG A 344 28.90 -8.05 -29.92
CA ARG A 344 29.75 -6.93 -29.49
C ARG A 344 29.53 -6.61 -28.01
N PRO A 345 30.61 -6.44 -27.22
CA PRO A 345 30.52 -6.16 -25.79
C PRO A 345 29.69 -4.88 -25.55
N PRO A 346 28.87 -4.84 -24.49
CA PRO A 346 28.10 -3.64 -24.15
C PRO A 346 29.03 -2.49 -23.78
N LYS A 347 28.78 -1.31 -24.35
CA LYS A 347 29.57 -0.10 -24.13
C LYS A 347 29.11 0.61 -22.83
N ALA A 348 30.00 1.37 -22.20
CA ALA A 348 29.76 2.09 -20.93
C ALA A 348 28.69 3.22 -21.07
N TRP A 349 28.44 3.75 -22.28
CA TRP A 349 27.40 4.78 -22.47
C TRP A 349 25.98 4.33 -22.01
N ARG A 350 25.78 3.02 -21.84
CA ARG A 350 24.53 2.46 -21.30
C ARG A 350 24.26 2.83 -19.84
N LEU A 351 25.26 3.31 -19.13
CA LEU A 351 25.10 3.87 -17.78
C LEU A 351 24.49 5.29 -17.80
N VAL A 352 24.53 5.99 -18.94
CA VAL A 352 24.09 7.39 -19.03
C VAL A 352 22.65 7.60 -18.53
N PRO A 353 21.64 6.81 -18.93
CA PRO A 353 20.29 7.00 -18.40
C PRO A 353 20.20 6.82 -16.88
N LEU A 354 20.93 5.84 -16.33
CA LEU A 354 20.98 5.59 -14.89
C LEU A 354 21.60 6.77 -14.14
N LEU A 355 22.75 7.26 -14.63
CA LEU A 355 23.44 8.39 -14.03
C LEU A 355 22.65 9.69 -14.17
N ALA A 356 21.95 9.88 -15.31
CA ALA A 356 21.10 11.04 -15.53
C ALA A 356 19.92 11.06 -14.53
N GLY A 357 19.24 9.91 -14.32
CA GLY A 357 18.17 9.85 -13.35
C GLY A 357 18.64 10.07 -11.91
N VAL A 358 19.79 9.52 -11.52
CA VAL A 358 20.41 9.78 -10.20
C VAL A 358 20.82 11.24 -10.06
N ALA A 359 21.36 11.86 -11.12
CA ALA A 359 21.76 13.27 -11.12
C ALA A 359 20.54 14.20 -11.00
N GLU A 360 19.43 13.88 -11.67
CA GLU A 360 18.17 14.63 -11.58
C GLU A 360 17.61 14.58 -10.14
N LEU A 361 17.53 13.40 -9.52
CA LEU A 361 17.09 13.27 -8.13
C LEU A 361 18.06 14.02 -7.18
N GLY A 362 19.37 13.95 -7.42
CA GLY A 362 20.40 14.68 -6.67
C GLY A 362 20.28 16.20 -6.81
N PHE A 363 19.89 16.70 -7.97
CA PHE A 363 19.63 18.12 -8.20
C PHE A 363 18.50 18.62 -7.27
N PHE A 364 17.36 17.92 -7.23
CA PHE A 364 16.27 18.30 -6.34
C PHE A 364 16.60 18.09 -4.86
N ALA A 365 17.44 17.13 -4.51
CA ALA A 365 17.92 16.97 -3.14
C ALA A 365 18.77 18.17 -2.67
N ALA A 366 19.51 18.81 -3.59
CA ALA A 366 20.35 19.97 -3.28
C ALA A 366 19.58 21.32 -3.33
N HIS A 367 18.58 21.46 -4.22
CA HIS A 367 17.89 22.72 -4.47
C HIS A 367 16.46 22.77 -3.85
N GLY A 368 16.00 21.67 -3.24
CA GLY A 368 14.68 21.58 -2.65
C GLY A 368 13.58 21.20 -3.68
N ARG A 369 12.36 21.03 -3.17
CA ARG A 369 11.20 20.62 -3.96
C ARG A 369 10.48 21.83 -4.57
N PRO A 370 9.84 21.66 -5.74
CA PRO A 370 8.90 22.66 -6.25
C PRO A 370 7.74 22.90 -5.29
N PRO A 371 7.21 24.13 -5.20
CA PRO A 371 6.14 24.47 -4.23
C PRO A 371 4.79 23.81 -4.57
N SER A 372 4.52 23.52 -5.86
CA SER A 372 3.25 22.92 -6.28
C SER A 372 3.35 21.39 -6.40
N VAL A 373 2.29 20.67 -6.06
CA VAL A 373 2.24 19.20 -6.15
C VAL A 373 2.38 18.69 -7.60
N PRO A 374 1.74 19.29 -8.62
CA PRO A 374 2.01 18.94 -10.02
C PRO A 374 3.48 19.14 -10.41
N GLY A 375 4.11 20.21 -9.92
CA GLY A 375 5.54 20.46 -10.12
C GLY A 375 6.43 19.40 -9.48
N GLN A 376 6.08 18.90 -8.30
CA GLN A 376 6.82 17.81 -7.63
C GLN A 376 6.72 16.50 -8.43
N VAL A 377 5.53 16.17 -8.96
CA VAL A 377 5.36 15.00 -9.84
C VAL A 377 6.25 15.11 -11.07
N GLN A 378 6.21 16.27 -11.75
CA GLN A 378 7.04 16.52 -12.93
C GLN A 378 8.53 16.50 -12.62
N ALA A 379 8.93 16.86 -11.40
CA ALA A 379 10.32 16.88 -10.97
C ALA A 379 10.88 15.48 -10.62
N PHE A 380 10.13 14.64 -9.94
CA PHE A 380 10.67 13.37 -9.42
C PHE A 380 10.34 12.16 -10.29
N PHE A 381 9.19 12.16 -10.99
CA PHE A 381 8.78 11.02 -11.80
C PHE A 381 9.76 10.70 -12.96
N PRO A 382 10.25 11.70 -13.75
CA PRO A 382 11.22 11.41 -14.80
C PRO A 382 12.53 10.84 -14.25
N GLY A 383 13.02 11.33 -13.10
CA GLY A 383 14.22 10.81 -12.44
C GLY A 383 14.10 9.34 -12.06
N PHE A 384 13.00 8.95 -11.39
CA PHE A 384 12.72 7.55 -11.08
C PHE A 384 12.57 6.69 -12.33
N LEU A 385 11.86 7.18 -13.35
CA LEU A 385 11.68 6.48 -14.63
C LEU A 385 13.04 6.26 -15.34
N LEU A 386 13.90 7.28 -15.36
CA LEU A 386 15.24 7.18 -15.93
C LEU A 386 16.13 6.19 -15.16
N VAL A 387 16.02 6.13 -13.84
CA VAL A 387 16.72 5.14 -13.02
C VAL A 387 16.25 3.72 -13.38
N VAL A 388 14.93 3.47 -13.46
CA VAL A 388 14.36 2.17 -13.83
C VAL A 388 14.80 1.74 -15.23
N ILE A 389 14.64 2.61 -16.23
CA ILE A 389 15.08 2.36 -17.60
C ILE A 389 16.60 2.17 -17.64
N GLY A 390 17.31 2.99 -16.89
CA GLY A 390 18.75 2.96 -16.76
C GLY A 390 19.27 1.64 -16.22
N LEU A 391 18.66 1.08 -15.18
CA LEU A 391 19.01 -0.24 -14.63
C LEU A 391 18.83 -1.35 -15.67
N ILE A 392 17.76 -1.31 -16.47
CA ILE A 392 17.51 -2.28 -17.54
C ILE A 392 18.55 -2.16 -18.67
N ILE A 393 18.88 -0.94 -19.08
CA ILE A 393 19.85 -0.67 -20.18
C ILE A 393 21.30 -0.92 -19.74
N ALA A 394 21.65 -0.55 -18.50
CA ALA A 394 22.97 -0.73 -17.91
C ALA A 394 23.26 -2.18 -17.50
N GLY A 395 22.22 -2.95 -17.18
CA GLY A 395 22.35 -4.31 -16.62
C GLY A 395 23.30 -5.24 -17.36
N PRO A 396 23.28 -5.34 -18.70
CA PRO A 396 24.25 -6.13 -19.44
C PRO A 396 25.71 -5.66 -19.26
N TRP A 397 25.94 -4.36 -19.11
CA TRP A 397 27.26 -3.82 -18.83
C TRP A 397 27.72 -4.16 -17.40
N LEU A 398 26.83 -4.01 -16.43
CA LEU A 398 27.09 -4.38 -15.02
C LEU A 398 27.40 -5.88 -14.90
N THR A 399 26.64 -6.71 -15.62
CA THR A 399 26.87 -8.16 -15.70
C THR A 399 28.27 -8.47 -16.27
N MET A 400 28.67 -7.78 -17.34
CA MET A 400 30.01 -7.91 -17.92
C MET A 400 31.11 -7.46 -16.94
N ALA A 401 30.89 -6.35 -16.23
CA ALA A 401 31.82 -5.86 -15.22
C ALA A 401 32.00 -6.88 -14.08
N GLY A 402 30.88 -7.44 -13.56
CA GLY A 402 30.90 -8.50 -12.57
C GLY A 402 31.60 -9.77 -13.04
N ALA A 403 31.36 -10.18 -14.30
CA ALA A 403 32.04 -11.31 -14.92
C ALA A 403 33.57 -11.10 -15.05
N ARG A 404 33.99 -9.91 -15.48
CA ARG A 404 35.43 -9.55 -15.55
C ARG A 404 36.06 -9.51 -14.17
N PHE A 405 35.40 -9.00 -13.16
CA PHE A 405 35.86 -9.03 -11.79
C PHE A 405 36.05 -10.44 -11.27
N LEU A 406 35.05 -11.34 -11.52
CA LEU A 406 35.17 -12.74 -11.18
C LEU A 406 36.33 -13.42 -11.92
N ALA A 407 36.49 -13.15 -13.23
CA ALA A 407 37.60 -13.72 -14.02
C ALA A 407 38.99 -13.37 -13.46
N ARG A 408 39.16 -12.13 -12.95
CA ARG A 408 40.42 -11.68 -12.32
C ARG A 408 40.72 -12.39 -11.00
N ARG A 409 39.69 -12.83 -10.28
CA ARG A 409 39.81 -13.51 -8.97
C ARG A 409 39.62 -15.01 -9.02
N ALA A 410 39.32 -15.57 -10.19
CA ALA A 410 39.02 -16.99 -10.36
C ALA A 410 40.27 -17.86 -10.17
N ARG A 411 40.32 -18.65 -9.11
CA ARG A 411 41.36 -19.65 -8.84
C ARG A 411 40.97 -21.08 -9.27
N ARG A 412 39.72 -21.30 -9.64
CA ARG A 412 39.19 -22.61 -9.99
C ARG A 412 38.69 -22.63 -11.44
N PRO A 413 38.94 -23.74 -12.21
CA PRO A 413 38.60 -23.76 -13.64
C PRO A 413 37.13 -23.52 -13.92
N GLY A 414 36.19 -24.04 -13.10
CA GLY A 414 34.78 -23.80 -13.25
C GLY A 414 34.36 -22.33 -13.11
N ALA A 415 35.03 -21.56 -12.25
CA ALA A 415 34.77 -20.13 -12.09
C ALA A 415 35.30 -19.34 -13.29
N LEU A 416 36.46 -19.70 -13.81
CA LEU A 416 37.04 -19.06 -15.00
C LEU A 416 36.17 -19.29 -16.24
N ILE A 417 35.68 -20.54 -16.45
CA ILE A 417 34.79 -20.89 -17.56
C ILE A 417 33.52 -20.10 -17.47
N ALA A 418 32.88 -20.05 -16.29
CA ALA A 418 31.65 -19.30 -16.08
C ALA A 418 31.85 -17.80 -16.36
N ALA A 419 32.94 -17.21 -15.81
CA ALA A 419 33.24 -15.80 -15.99
C ALA A 419 33.51 -15.42 -17.45
N ARG A 420 34.27 -16.23 -18.19
CA ARG A 420 34.56 -16.02 -19.63
C ARG A 420 33.27 -16.11 -20.46
N ARG A 421 32.46 -17.15 -20.25
CA ARG A 421 31.18 -17.32 -20.95
C ARG A 421 30.20 -16.15 -20.69
N LEU A 422 30.14 -15.71 -19.43
CA LEU A 422 29.29 -14.60 -19.06
C LEU A 422 29.80 -13.27 -19.66
N ALA A 423 31.12 -13.10 -19.79
CA ALA A 423 31.70 -11.94 -20.45
C ALA A 423 31.46 -11.95 -21.98
N ASP A 424 31.38 -13.13 -22.59
CA ASP A 424 31.09 -13.31 -24.03
C ASP A 424 29.62 -13.00 -24.37
N ASP A 425 28.65 -13.40 -23.51
CA ASP A 425 27.23 -13.05 -23.68
C ASP A 425 26.59 -12.51 -22.38
N PRO A 426 26.94 -11.28 -21.97
CA PRO A 426 26.40 -10.67 -20.76
C PRO A 426 24.91 -10.31 -20.87
N ARG A 427 24.36 -10.19 -22.11
CA ARG A 427 22.94 -9.91 -22.33
C ARG A 427 22.06 -11.11 -21.97
N ALA A 428 22.51 -12.32 -22.28
CA ALA A 428 21.78 -13.52 -21.89
C ALA A 428 21.78 -13.72 -20.37
N GLY A 429 22.94 -13.50 -19.72
CA GLY A 429 23.06 -13.57 -18.27
C GLY A 429 22.18 -12.54 -17.54
N PHE A 430 22.18 -11.28 -17.98
CA PHE A 430 21.35 -10.24 -17.38
C PHE A 430 19.85 -10.49 -17.53
N ARG A 431 19.40 -10.92 -18.70
CA ARG A 431 17.98 -11.21 -18.96
C ARG A 431 17.37 -12.22 -17.97
N ALA A 432 18.17 -13.18 -17.52
CA ALA A 432 17.73 -14.15 -16.53
C ALA A 432 17.34 -13.52 -15.18
N VAL A 433 17.99 -12.41 -14.82
CA VAL A 433 17.86 -11.77 -13.50
C VAL A 433 17.17 -10.40 -13.56
N SER A 434 16.86 -9.88 -14.75
CA SER A 434 16.35 -8.51 -14.93
C SER A 434 15.05 -8.23 -14.19
N GLY A 435 14.13 -9.18 -14.11
CA GLY A 435 12.89 -9.03 -13.34
C GLY A 435 13.14 -8.91 -11.84
N LEU A 436 14.06 -9.72 -11.30
CA LEU A 436 14.41 -9.66 -9.89
C LEU A 436 15.15 -8.37 -9.52
N VAL A 437 16.00 -7.88 -10.41
CA VAL A 437 16.71 -6.61 -10.20
C VAL A 437 15.76 -5.44 -10.07
N LEU A 438 14.75 -5.40 -10.94
CA LEU A 438 13.74 -4.36 -10.90
C LEU A 438 12.86 -4.48 -9.65
N ALA A 439 12.47 -5.70 -9.29
CA ALA A 439 11.73 -5.98 -8.07
C ALA A 439 12.51 -5.52 -6.83
N LEU A 440 13.80 -5.83 -6.73
CA LEU A 440 14.67 -5.39 -5.63
C LEU A 440 14.81 -3.87 -5.56
N PHE A 441 14.96 -3.19 -6.69
CA PHE A 441 15.02 -1.73 -6.73
C PHE A 441 13.71 -1.12 -6.18
N VAL A 442 12.57 -1.54 -6.72
CA VAL A 442 11.24 -1.03 -6.31
C VAL A 442 10.99 -1.31 -4.83
N THR A 443 11.26 -2.54 -4.38
CA THR A 443 11.14 -2.93 -2.97
C THR A 443 12.01 -2.04 -2.07
N THR A 444 13.27 -1.81 -2.47
CA THR A 444 14.18 -0.97 -1.69
C THR A 444 13.68 0.46 -1.59
N VAL A 445 13.22 1.05 -2.70
CA VAL A 445 12.67 2.41 -2.71
C VAL A 445 11.41 2.49 -1.84
N ALA A 446 10.47 1.58 -2.05
CA ALA A 446 9.20 1.58 -1.30
C ALA A 446 9.44 1.46 0.21
N VAL A 447 10.21 0.47 0.65
CA VAL A 447 10.50 0.25 2.08
C VAL A 447 11.30 1.41 2.67
N ALA A 448 12.30 1.94 1.97
CA ALA A 448 13.12 3.03 2.47
C ALA A 448 12.32 4.33 2.65
N VAL A 449 11.47 4.69 1.69
CA VAL A 449 10.61 5.86 1.76
C VAL A 449 9.59 5.70 2.88
N LEU A 450 8.90 4.55 2.95
CA LEU A 450 7.89 4.28 3.97
C LEU A 450 8.48 4.23 5.38
N THR A 451 9.65 3.57 5.56
CA THR A 451 10.32 3.53 6.87
C THR A 451 10.69 4.92 7.34
N THR A 452 11.15 5.79 6.42
CA THR A 452 11.50 7.17 6.76
C THR A 452 10.25 7.99 7.10
N SER A 453 9.16 7.82 6.34
CA SER A 453 7.86 8.43 6.64
C SER A 453 7.34 7.99 8.01
N ASN A 454 7.35 6.68 8.27
CA ASN A 454 6.93 6.13 9.55
C ASN A 454 7.82 6.57 10.72
N ALA A 455 9.14 6.67 10.53
CA ALA A 455 10.03 7.12 11.60
C ALA A 455 9.75 8.57 12.00
N LYS A 456 9.37 9.42 11.04
CA LYS A 456 8.92 10.78 11.30
C LYS A 456 7.63 10.81 12.14
N LEU A 457 6.76 9.80 11.96
CA LEU A 457 5.51 9.65 12.70
C LEU A 457 5.71 8.91 14.05
N VAL A 458 6.58 7.88 14.10
CA VAL A 458 6.86 7.06 15.30
C VAL A 458 7.70 7.79 16.34
N LEU A 459 8.43 8.84 15.99
CA LEU A 459 8.98 9.78 17.00
C LEU A 459 7.88 10.39 17.88
N SER A 460 6.65 10.14 17.52
CA SER A 460 5.42 10.61 18.15
C SER A 460 4.74 9.63 19.08
N ARG A 461 5.17 8.39 19.23
CA ARG A 461 4.50 7.46 20.16
C ARG A 461 4.89 7.79 21.59
N GLY A 462 3.93 8.37 22.33
CA GLY A 462 4.00 8.58 23.77
C GLY A 462 4.37 7.31 24.54
N LYS A 463 4.81 7.47 25.77
CA LYS A 463 5.09 6.33 26.65
C LYS A 463 3.78 5.56 26.89
N ALA A 464 3.86 4.24 27.09
CA ALA A 464 2.70 3.38 27.29
C ALA A 464 1.70 3.85 28.38
N ALA A 465 2.15 4.68 29.32
CA ALA A 465 1.30 5.27 30.35
C ALA A 465 0.31 6.32 29.81
N ASP A 466 0.67 7.02 28.74
CA ASP A 466 -0.18 8.06 28.13
C ASP A 466 -1.31 7.41 27.32
N ALA A 467 -1.08 6.20 26.78
CA ALA A 467 -2.06 5.45 26.03
C ALA A 467 -3.26 4.95 26.87
N ASN A 468 -3.14 5.00 28.20
CA ASN A 468 -4.16 4.50 29.12
C ASN A 468 -5.08 5.60 29.68
N VAL A 469 -4.91 6.86 29.20
CA VAL A 469 -5.76 7.98 29.59
C VAL A 469 -6.81 8.21 28.51
N LEU A 470 -8.07 8.04 28.91
CA LEU A 470 -9.23 8.35 28.08
C LEU A 470 -9.58 9.82 28.24
N VAL A 471 -9.71 10.55 27.14
CA VAL A 471 -10.02 11.97 27.09
C VAL A 471 -11.34 12.17 26.37
N ASP A 472 -12.24 12.89 27.00
CA ASP A 472 -13.52 13.33 26.47
C ASP A 472 -13.50 14.86 26.36
N GLN A 473 -13.65 15.38 25.14
CA GLN A 473 -13.59 16.83 24.87
C GLN A 473 -15.01 17.33 24.64
N LEU A 474 -15.47 18.14 25.58
CA LEU A 474 -16.80 18.70 25.51
C LEU A 474 -16.70 20.00 24.70
N GLU A 475 -17.21 19.98 23.47
CA GLU A 475 -17.20 21.17 22.62
C GLU A 475 -17.90 22.35 23.31
N GLN A 476 -17.14 23.41 23.55
CA GLN A 476 -17.72 24.69 23.86
C GLN A 476 -18.04 25.41 22.55
N SER A 477 -19.28 25.86 22.40
CA SER A 477 -19.66 26.74 21.31
C SER A 477 -18.64 27.87 21.20
N ALA A 478 -18.19 28.16 19.96
CA ALA A 478 -17.22 29.22 19.69
C ALA A 478 -17.59 30.52 20.41
N GLU A 479 -16.61 31.24 20.98
CA GLU A 479 -16.79 32.53 21.64
C GLU A 479 -17.64 33.46 20.76
N GLY A 480 -18.86 33.79 21.22
CA GLY A 480 -19.80 34.68 20.54
C GLY A 480 -21.09 34.00 20.00
N ALA A 481 -21.18 32.70 19.93
CA ALA A 481 -22.45 32.02 19.72
C ALA A 481 -23.15 31.79 21.05
N ALA A 482 -24.44 32.11 21.16
CA ALA A 482 -25.27 31.79 22.31
C ALA A 482 -25.52 30.27 22.37
N GLY A 483 -24.48 29.51 22.70
CA GLY A 483 -24.56 28.07 22.94
C GLY A 483 -25.15 27.75 24.32
N PRO A 484 -25.58 26.53 24.56
CA PRO A 484 -26.01 26.13 25.90
C PRO A 484 -24.86 26.32 26.89
N PRO A 485 -25.15 26.64 28.14
CA PRO A 485 -24.12 26.82 29.16
C PRO A 485 -23.28 25.55 29.29
N ALA A 486 -21.97 25.74 29.45
CA ALA A 486 -21.04 24.62 29.58
C ALA A 486 -21.52 23.63 30.67
N PRO A 487 -21.50 22.32 30.42
CA PRO A 487 -22.05 21.35 31.36
C PRO A 487 -21.28 21.38 32.67
N ILE A 488 -21.97 21.21 33.77
CA ILE A 488 -21.37 20.99 35.09
C ILE A 488 -21.37 19.50 35.36
N LEU A 489 -20.20 18.93 35.67
CA LEU A 489 -20.09 17.50 35.95
C LEU A 489 -20.89 17.14 37.21
N PRO A 490 -21.91 16.26 37.12
CA PRO A 490 -22.56 15.79 38.33
C PRO A 490 -21.59 14.99 39.20
N ALA A 491 -21.56 15.23 40.49
CA ALA A 491 -20.74 14.43 41.41
C ALA A 491 -21.01 12.92 41.34
N THR A 492 -22.23 12.58 40.93
CA THR A 492 -22.64 11.18 40.66
C THR A 492 -21.90 10.55 39.49
N LEU A 493 -21.54 11.31 38.44
CA LEU A 493 -20.80 10.78 37.29
C LEU A 493 -19.34 10.51 37.66
N THR A 494 -18.69 11.46 38.34
CA THR A 494 -17.32 11.25 38.85
C THR A 494 -17.26 10.04 39.80
N ALA A 495 -18.27 9.84 40.66
CA ALA A 495 -18.35 8.69 41.54
C ALA A 495 -18.54 7.36 40.74
N ARG A 496 -19.36 7.38 39.69
CA ARG A 496 -19.55 6.21 38.80
C ARG A 496 -18.25 5.84 38.07
N LEU A 497 -17.54 6.84 37.51
CA LEU A 497 -16.26 6.61 36.85
C LEU A 497 -15.22 6.02 37.80
N ARG A 498 -15.09 6.56 39.01
CA ARG A 498 -14.18 6.04 40.03
C ARG A 498 -14.57 4.65 40.58
N GLY A 499 -15.84 4.27 40.45
CA GLY A 499 -16.35 2.95 40.80
C GLY A 499 -16.07 1.85 39.78
N ILE A 500 -15.54 2.20 38.60
CA ILE A 500 -15.18 1.22 37.59
C ILE A 500 -13.85 0.56 37.96
N ASP A 501 -13.83 -0.76 38.00
CA ASP A 501 -12.62 -1.53 38.27
C ASP A 501 -11.54 -1.21 37.22
N GLY A 502 -10.39 -0.74 37.69
CA GLY A 502 -9.27 -0.37 36.82
C GLY A 502 -9.17 1.13 36.50
N VAL A 503 -10.13 1.97 36.89
CA VAL A 503 -9.97 3.43 36.85
C VAL A 503 -9.10 3.86 38.03
N THR A 504 -8.02 4.59 37.73
CA THR A 504 -7.00 5.04 38.70
C THR A 504 -7.13 6.49 39.06
N GLY A 505 -7.70 7.34 38.19
CA GLY A 505 -7.87 8.78 38.41
C GLY A 505 -8.86 9.41 37.46
N VAL A 506 -9.48 10.51 37.88
CA VAL A 506 -10.36 11.35 37.05
C VAL A 506 -9.95 12.81 37.23
N VAL A 507 -9.72 13.49 36.12
CA VAL A 507 -9.32 14.91 36.06
C VAL A 507 -10.37 15.65 35.24
N GLU A 508 -10.79 16.79 35.77
CA GLU A 508 -11.70 17.72 35.15
C GLU A 508 -10.93 18.99 34.77
N VAL A 509 -10.85 19.27 33.47
CA VAL A 509 -10.37 20.54 32.96
C VAL A 509 -11.58 21.43 32.75
N ARG A 510 -11.53 22.64 33.27
CA ARG A 510 -12.62 23.60 33.24
C ARG A 510 -12.25 24.80 32.39
N ALA A 511 -13.22 25.44 31.79
CA ALA A 511 -13.02 26.57 30.91
C ALA A 511 -12.24 27.71 31.64
N GLY A 512 -11.21 28.20 30.97
CA GLY A 512 -10.40 29.33 31.43
C GLY A 512 -10.54 30.51 30.48
N THR A 513 -11.41 31.47 30.78
CA THR A 513 -11.60 32.67 29.95
C THR A 513 -10.38 33.59 29.95
N GLY A 514 -9.80 33.81 28.74
CA GLY A 514 -8.69 34.75 28.54
C GLY A 514 -7.33 34.26 29.06
N LEU A 515 -7.22 33.04 29.54
CA LEU A 515 -5.95 32.44 29.95
C LEU A 515 -5.23 31.82 28.76
N THR A 516 -3.90 31.87 28.80
CA THR A 516 -3.07 31.19 27.82
C THR A 516 -2.03 30.31 28.50
N VAL A 517 -1.72 29.19 27.88
CA VAL A 517 -0.66 28.28 28.33
C VAL A 517 0.37 28.06 27.19
N ARG A 518 1.62 27.90 27.57
CA ARG A 518 2.68 27.59 26.63
C ARG A 518 3.08 26.11 26.75
N VAL A 519 2.93 25.37 25.66
CA VAL A 519 3.27 23.96 25.59
C VAL A 519 4.20 23.73 24.41
N PHE A 520 5.39 23.19 24.67
CA PHE A 520 6.41 22.81 23.65
C PHE A 520 6.80 23.95 22.68
N GLY A 521 6.63 25.20 23.06
CA GLY A 521 6.96 26.35 22.22
C GLY A 521 5.76 27.03 21.56
N SER A 522 4.59 26.37 21.54
CA SER A 522 3.32 26.93 21.08
C SER A 522 2.59 27.58 22.27
N THR A 523 1.91 28.68 22.02
CA THR A 523 1.05 29.35 23.01
C THR A 523 -0.38 29.27 22.51
N GLY A 524 -1.29 28.84 23.37
CA GLY A 524 -2.71 28.72 23.06
C GLY A 524 -3.59 28.93 24.27
N PRO A 525 -4.91 28.87 24.09
CA PRO A 525 -5.88 29.01 25.17
C PRO A 525 -5.69 27.95 26.25
N ALA A 526 -6.03 28.31 27.49
CA ALA A 526 -5.88 27.45 28.66
C ALA A 526 -7.19 27.27 29.40
N GLY A 527 -7.49 26.05 29.75
CA GLY A 527 -8.41 25.65 30.78
C GLY A 527 -7.76 25.65 32.18
N LEU A 528 -8.52 25.29 33.17
CA LEU A 528 -8.15 25.24 34.57
C LEU A 528 -8.29 23.82 35.13
N VAL A 529 -7.28 23.36 35.87
CA VAL A 529 -7.27 22.01 36.47
C VAL A 529 -6.96 22.08 37.97
N SER A 530 -7.65 21.27 38.77
CA SER A 530 -7.33 21.09 40.19
C SER A 530 -6.02 20.29 40.35
N CYS A 531 -5.07 20.81 41.09
CA CYS A 531 -3.81 20.13 41.38
C CYS A 531 -3.99 18.84 42.16
N ALA A 532 -5.03 18.72 42.99
CA ALA A 532 -5.37 17.49 43.68
C ALA A 532 -5.86 16.38 42.71
N GLN A 533 -6.65 16.75 41.71
CA GLN A 533 -7.07 15.79 40.66
C GLN A 533 -5.90 15.45 39.75
N LEU A 534 -5.11 16.42 39.31
CA LEU A 534 -3.96 16.19 38.43
C LEU A 534 -2.92 15.24 39.05
N ALA A 535 -2.72 15.34 40.38
CA ALA A 535 -1.83 14.42 41.09
C ALA A 535 -2.24 12.94 40.97
N SER A 536 -3.54 12.66 40.73
CA SER A 536 -4.05 11.26 40.51
C SER A 536 -3.72 10.73 39.11
N VAL A 537 -3.32 11.61 38.16
CA VAL A 537 -3.02 11.24 36.78
C VAL A 537 -1.67 11.84 36.33
N PRO A 538 -0.55 11.26 36.78
CA PRO A 538 0.80 11.78 36.48
C PRO A 538 1.11 11.86 34.98
N ALA A 539 0.41 11.11 34.15
CA ALA A 539 0.51 11.13 32.69
C ALA A 539 0.19 12.52 32.10
N LEU A 540 -0.63 13.34 32.77
CA LEU A 540 -1.04 14.66 32.34
C LEU A 540 -0.14 15.80 32.84
N GLY A 541 1.00 15.51 33.44
CA GLY A 541 1.94 16.51 33.97
C GLY A 541 1.78 16.77 35.46
N ARG A 542 2.38 17.89 35.94
CA ARG A 542 2.48 18.19 37.36
C ARG A 542 2.13 19.66 37.65
N CYS A 543 1.59 19.90 38.82
CA CYS A 543 1.44 21.26 39.33
C CYS A 543 2.73 21.75 39.99
N PRO A 544 2.94 23.08 40.02
CA PRO A 544 4.01 23.68 40.83
C PRO A 544 3.73 23.48 42.34
N ALA A 545 4.79 23.45 43.14
CA ALA A 545 4.68 23.27 44.58
C ALA A 545 3.81 24.39 45.20
N GLY A 546 2.82 23.99 46.02
CA GLY A 546 1.92 24.94 46.73
C GLY A 546 0.74 25.46 45.90
N ALA A 547 0.66 25.19 44.60
CA ALA A 547 -0.48 25.60 43.78
C ALA A 547 -1.71 24.72 44.05
N GLN A 548 -2.89 25.33 44.13
CA GLN A 548 -4.17 24.62 44.21
C GLN A 548 -4.79 24.38 42.83
N VAL A 549 -4.57 25.29 41.89
CA VAL A 549 -5.09 25.24 40.52
C VAL A 549 -3.95 25.56 39.55
N ALA A 550 -3.94 24.92 38.41
CA ALA A 550 -2.98 25.16 37.33
C ALA A 550 -3.69 25.42 36.00
N ALA A 551 -3.03 26.19 35.13
CA ALA A 551 -3.46 26.38 33.75
C ALA A 551 -3.06 25.18 32.94
N PHE A 552 -4.02 24.57 32.25
CA PHE A 552 -3.87 23.37 31.41
C PHE A 552 -4.39 23.67 29.99
N PRO A 553 -3.88 23.08 28.92
CA PRO A 553 -4.46 23.26 27.58
C PRO A 553 -5.97 23.00 27.57
N ASP A 554 -6.74 23.88 26.96
CA ASP A 554 -8.17 23.62 26.73
C ASP A 554 -8.41 22.72 25.52
N SER A 555 -9.66 22.35 25.23
CA SER A 555 -10.04 21.48 24.13
C SER A 555 -9.64 22.06 22.77
N SER A 556 -9.79 23.36 22.55
CA SER A 556 -9.43 24.01 21.29
C SER A 556 -7.92 23.98 21.06
N PHE A 557 -7.12 24.18 22.10
CA PHE A 557 -5.68 24.08 22.02
C PHE A 557 -5.19 22.63 21.88
N VAL A 558 -5.84 21.67 22.54
CA VAL A 558 -5.54 20.23 22.39
C VAL A 558 -5.83 19.77 20.97
N ASN A 559 -6.94 20.17 20.38
CA ASN A 559 -7.29 19.85 18.99
C ASN A 559 -6.39 20.56 17.98
N GLY A 560 -5.97 21.78 18.27
CA GLY A 560 -5.05 22.54 17.44
C GLY A 560 -3.57 22.16 17.58
N LEU A 561 -3.16 21.63 18.73
CA LEU A 561 -1.86 21.02 18.90
C LEU A 561 -1.88 19.69 18.11
N SER A 562 -1.29 19.74 16.92
CA SER A 562 -1.09 18.50 16.16
C SER A 562 -0.70 17.36 17.10
N PRO A 563 -1.31 16.17 17.00
CA PRO A 563 -0.95 14.97 17.77
C PRO A 563 0.57 14.72 17.83
N ILE A 564 1.29 15.22 16.83
CA ILE A 564 2.75 15.24 16.72
C ILE A 564 3.44 15.95 17.91
N LEU A 565 2.82 16.95 18.53
CA LEU A 565 3.44 17.70 19.63
C LEU A 565 3.30 16.99 20.97
N PHE A 566 2.17 16.37 21.26
CA PHE A 566 1.99 15.55 22.46
C PHE A 566 2.86 14.29 22.41
N ALA A 567 3.13 13.79 21.23
CA ALA A 567 3.89 12.60 21.01
C ALA A 567 5.42 12.79 21.05
N ARG A 568 5.93 13.99 20.80
CA ARG A 568 7.39 14.25 20.80
C ARG A 568 7.99 14.45 22.17
N LYS A 569 7.22 14.91 23.14
CA LYS A 569 7.68 15.17 24.52
C LYS A 569 6.60 14.66 25.45
N SER A 570 6.96 13.73 26.35
CA SER A 570 6.05 13.26 27.37
C SER A 570 5.48 14.43 28.19
N VAL A 571 4.18 14.56 28.21
CA VAL A 571 3.47 15.56 29.02
C VAL A 571 3.71 15.34 30.53
N GLN A 572 4.10 14.14 30.93
CA GLN A 572 4.47 13.76 32.32
C GLN A 572 5.55 14.65 32.92
N ASP A 573 6.46 15.16 32.07
CA ASP A 573 7.59 15.98 32.52
C ASP A 573 7.26 17.51 32.53
N VAL A 574 6.02 17.84 32.12
CA VAL A 574 5.57 19.25 32.11
C VAL A 574 5.11 19.70 33.50
N THR A 575 5.65 20.80 33.98
CA THR A 575 5.11 21.49 35.13
C THR A 575 4.27 22.66 34.66
N TRP A 576 2.98 22.60 34.92
CA TRP A 576 2.01 23.62 34.49
C TRP A 576 2.15 24.88 35.26
N ALA A 577 1.76 26.01 34.68
CA ALA A 577 1.77 27.31 35.40
C ALA A 577 0.67 27.35 36.48
N ALA A 578 0.99 27.89 37.64
CA ALA A 578 -0.03 28.14 38.67
C ALA A 578 -1.06 29.13 38.16
N ALA A 579 -2.34 28.87 38.42
CA ALA A 579 -3.42 29.83 38.18
C ALA A 579 -3.87 30.44 39.50
N ASP A 580 -4.02 31.79 39.54
CA ASP A 580 -4.45 32.53 40.73
C ASP A 580 -5.98 32.53 40.89
N ILE A 581 -6.51 31.30 41.06
CA ILE A 581 -7.94 31.05 41.21
C ILE A 581 -8.16 30.05 42.36
N THR A 582 -9.16 30.37 43.21
CA THR A 582 -9.52 29.47 44.31
C THR A 582 -10.27 28.21 43.82
N ALA A 583 -10.14 27.10 44.53
CA ALA A 583 -10.84 25.87 44.23
C ALA A 583 -12.38 26.03 44.19
N GLN A 584 -12.93 26.97 44.99
CA GLN A 584 -14.38 27.26 44.95
C GLN A 584 -14.81 27.94 43.65
N ARG A 585 -14.01 28.86 43.11
CA ARG A 585 -14.27 29.49 41.81
C ARG A 585 -14.08 28.52 40.66
N LEU A 586 -13.11 27.63 40.76
CA LEU A 586 -12.91 26.56 39.75
C LEU A 586 -14.18 25.73 39.57
N ASN A 587 -14.85 25.33 40.67
CA ASN A 587 -16.07 24.52 40.59
C ASN A 587 -17.28 25.25 40.00
N ALA A 588 -17.24 26.57 39.88
CA ALA A 588 -18.27 27.37 39.26
C ALA A 588 -18.09 27.57 37.74
N THR A 589 -16.93 27.20 37.18
CA THR A 589 -16.66 27.28 35.74
C THR A 589 -17.15 26.03 35.03
N GLY A 590 -17.56 26.18 33.77
CA GLY A 590 -18.01 25.08 32.94
C GLY A 590 -16.92 24.03 32.68
N LEU A 591 -17.34 22.80 32.42
CA LEU A 591 -16.47 21.70 32.09
C LEU A 591 -16.06 21.81 30.63
N ASP A 592 -14.80 21.51 30.34
CA ASP A 592 -14.22 21.55 28.98
C ASP A 592 -13.68 20.15 28.55
N ILE A 593 -12.86 19.51 29.41
CA ILE A 593 -12.33 18.19 29.16
C ILE A 593 -12.52 17.31 30.40
N ILE A 594 -12.85 16.04 30.18
CA ILE A 594 -12.79 14.99 31.18
C ILE A 594 -11.69 14.01 30.78
N ALA A 595 -10.72 13.81 31.65
CA ALA A 595 -9.68 12.80 31.46
C ALA A 595 -9.80 11.71 32.52
N VAL A 596 -9.86 10.45 32.08
CA VAL A 596 -9.98 9.26 32.93
C VAL A 596 -8.75 8.39 32.74
N ALA A 597 -7.93 8.29 33.76
CA ALA A 597 -6.80 7.36 33.77
C ALA A 597 -7.25 5.97 34.16
N THR A 598 -6.75 4.97 33.41
CA THR A 598 -7.05 3.57 33.67
C THR A 598 -5.76 2.77 33.85
N ASN A 599 -5.89 1.51 34.31
CA ASN A 599 -4.79 0.58 34.40
C ASN A 599 -4.40 -0.03 33.03
N GLY A 600 -5.01 0.44 31.93
CA GLY A 600 -4.78 -0.07 30.57
C GLY A 600 -5.55 -1.33 30.22
N SER A 601 -6.38 -1.85 31.11
CA SER A 601 -7.25 -2.98 30.77
C SER A 601 -8.39 -2.53 29.84
N GLN A 602 -8.62 -3.28 28.77
CA GLN A 602 -9.69 -2.97 27.81
C GLN A 602 -11.07 -2.82 28.47
N PRO A 603 -11.51 -3.69 29.40
CA PRO A 603 -12.79 -3.51 30.08
C PRO A 603 -12.89 -2.17 30.83
N ALA A 604 -11.82 -1.72 31.49
CA ALA A 604 -11.84 -0.44 32.21
C ALA A 604 -12.00 0.76 31.26
N ILE A 605 -11.26 0.76 30.14
CA ILE A 605 -11.33 1.79 29.12
C ILE A 605 -12.74 1.83 28.52
N GLU A 606 -13.28 0.66 28.09
CA GLU A 606 -14.55 0.61 27.38
C GLU A 606 -15.76 0.92 28.29
N ARG A 607 -15.72 0.51 29.58
CA ARG A 607 -16.75 0.89 30.55
C ARG A 607 -16.72 2.38 30.86
N ALA A 608 -15.51 2.95 31.05
CA ALA A 608 -15.38 4.38 31.25
C ALA A 608 -15.89 5.18 30.04
N ARG A 609 -15.56 4.73 28.83
CA ARG A 609 -16.04 5.30 27.58
C ARG A 609 -17.57 5.24 27.48
N THR A 610 -18.16 4.08 27.74
CA THR A 610 -19.62 3.92 27.71
C THR A 610 -20.33 4.85 28.74
N VAL A 611 -19.74 5.05 29.89
CA VAL A 611 -20.29 5.96 30.91
C VAL A 611 -20.19 7.41 30.46
N LEU A 612 -19.10 7.83 29.82
CA LEU A 612 -18.89 9.17 29.30
C LEU A 612 -19.81 9.47 28.10
N ASP A 613 -19.83 8.59 27.10
CA ASP A 613 -20.64 8.74 25.88
C ASP A 613 -22.15 8.83 26.20
N ASN A 614 -22.62 8.08 27.18
CA ASN A 614 -24.01 8.19 27.66
C ASN A 614 -24.29 9.48 28.45
N ALA A 615 -23.28 10.07 29.07
CA ALA A 615 -23.43 11.31 29.86
C ALA A 615 -23.35 12.55 28.98
N TYR A 616 -22.43 12.53 28.05
CA TYR A 616 -22.14 13.63 27.12
C TYR A 616 -21.93 13.06 25.71
N PRO A 617 -23.00 12.86 24.94
CA PRO A 617 -22.88 12.45 23.56
C PRO A 617 -22.25 13.59 22.73
N VAL A 618 -20.93 13.52 22.54
CA VAL A 618 -20.16 14.44 21.69
C VAL A 618 -19.89 13.79 20.33
N PRO A 619 -19.68 14.60 19.27
CA PRO A 619 -19.46 14.08 17.92
C PRO A 619 -18.31 13.08 17.82
N ASP A 620 -17.20 13.38 18.46
CA ASP A 620 -16.01 12.53 18.44
C ASP A 620 -15.81 11.83 19.78
N GLY A 621 -16.71 11.01 20.20
CA GLY A 621 -16.73 10.30 21.50
C GLY A 621 -15.42 10.20 22.31
N PRO A 622 -15.43 9.75 23.55
CA PRO A 622 -14.23 9.70 24.39
C PRO A 622 -13.14 8.81 23.77
N GLN A 623 -11.90 9.33 23.65
CA GLN A 623 -10.79 8.65 22.98
C GLN A 623 -9.59 8.55 23.91
N THR A 624 -8.82 7.48 23.81
CA THR A 624 -7.51 7.45 24.47
C THR A 624 -6.51 8.29 23.68
N ILE A 625 -5.49 8.84 24.37
CA ILE A 625 -4.42 9.60 23.71
C ILE A 625 -3.75 8.76 22.59
N GLY A 626 -3.64 7.44 22.78
CA GLY A 626 -3.12 6.55 21.75
C GLY A 626 -4.06 6.39 20.56
N GLU A 627 -5.38 6.45 20.74
CA GLU A 627 -6.39 6.38 19.68
C GLU A 627 -6.45 7.70 18.88
N LEU A 628 -6.32 8.85 19.54
CA LEU A 628 -6.18 10.14 18.87
C LEU A 628 -5.03 10.14 17.82
N GLU A 629 -3.93 9.46 18.14
CA GLU A 629 -2.83 9.29 17.19
C GLU A 629 -3.18 8.36 16.01
N LEU A 630 -4.02 7.33 16.24
CA LEU A 630 -4.44 6.40 15.19
C LEU A 630 -5.40 7.03 14.17
N ILE A 631 -6.23 7.96 14.63
CA ILE A 631 -7.23 8.65 13.80
C ILE A 631 -6.57 9.76 12.97
N ALA A 632 -5.38 10.25 13.37
CA ALA A 632 -4.68 11.28 12.63
C ALA A 632 -4.56 10.90 11.13
N PRO A 633 -5.02 11.75 10.19
CA PRO A 633 -5.10 11.43 8.75
C PRO A 633 -3.78 10.94 8.17
N SER A 634 -2.65 11.41 8.71
CA SER A 634 -1.30 10.99 8.30
C SER A 634 -1.01 9.51 8.58
N ASN A 635 -1.58 8.90 9.63
CA ASN A 635 -1.31 7.51 10.00
C ASN A 635 -2.12 6.53 9.16
N THR A 636 -3.37 6.84 8.85
CA THR A 636 -4.23 5.99 8.01
C THR A 636 -3.67 5.89 6.59
N LEU A 637 -3.23 7.01 6.00
CA LEU A 637 -2.57 7.04 4.69
C LEU A 637 -1.25 6.28 4.69
N THR A 638 -0.44 6.43 5.74
CA THR A 638 0.86 5.77 5.83
C THR A 638 0.72 4.26 5.94
N ASN A 639 -0.25 3.77 6.72
CA ASN A 639 -0.56 2.34 6.82
C ASN A 639 -1.06 1.77 5.48
N ALA A 640 -1.92 2.49 4.76
CA ALA A 640 -2.38 2.10 3.44
C ALA A 640 -1.21 2.00 2.43
N TYR A 641 -0.30 2.97 2.42
CA TYR A 641 0.89 2.92 1.56
C TYR A 641 1.85 1.79 1.93
N GLN A 642 2.02 1.48 3.22
CA GLN A 642 2.86 0.37 3.66
C GLN A 642 2.31 -0.97 3.16
N GLN A 643 1.02 -1.19 3.23
CA GLN A 643 0.37 -2.41 2.76
C GLN A 643 0.41 -2.53 1.24
N LEU A 644 0.20 -1.42 0.51
CA LEU A 644 0.41 -1.36 -0.93
C LEU A 644 1.84 -1.77 -1.31
N ALA A 645 2.85 -1.27 -0.58
CA ALA A 645 4.22 -1.65 -0.80
C ALA A 645 4.48 -3.15 -0.53
N ASP A 646 3.90 -3.72 0.52
CA ASP A 646 4.03 -5.14 0.84
C ASP A 646 3.46 -6.02 -0.29
N VAL A 647 2.32 -5.64 -0.87
CA VAL A 647 1.74 -6.32 -2.04
C VAL A 647 2.65 -6.23 -3.26
N VAL A 648 3.20 -5.03 -3.54
CA VAL A 648 4.15 -4.83 -4.65
C VAL A 648 5.39 -5.70 -4.46
N ILE A 649 5.92 -5.77 -3.24
CA ILE A 649 7.08 -6.58 -2.88
C ILE A 649 6.80 -8.07 -3.13
N LEU A 650 5.72 -8.60 -2.56
CA LEU A 650 5.36 -10.00 -2.69
C LEU A 650 5.10 -10.39 -4.14
N THR A 651 4.34 -9.58 -4.87
CA THR A 651 3.99 -9.83 -6.27
C THR A 651 5.22 -9.75 -7.18
N SER A 652 6.03 -8.71 -7.02
CA SER A 652 7.26 -8.51 -7.80
C SER A 652 8.27 -9.63 -7.55
N LEU A 653 8.39 -10.11 -6.32
CA LEU A 653 9.31 -11.19 -5.95
C LEU A 653 8.86 -12.54 -6.53
N ALA A 654 7.55 -12.82 -6.50
CA ALA A 654 6.97 -14.02 -7.13
C ALA A 654 7.20 -14.02 -8.64
N ILE A 655 6.93 -12.90 -9.32
CA ILE A 655 7.16 -12.74 -10.77
C ILE A 655 8.64 -12.90 -11.11
N ALA A 656 9.52 -12.32 -10.29
CA ALA A 656 10.96 -12.42 -10.46
C ALA A 656 11.45 -13.87 -10.34
N GLY A 657 10.95 -14.63 -9.36
CA GLY A 657 11.23 -16.06 -9.20
C GLY A 657 10.80 -16.88 -10.42
N CYS A 658 9.59 -16.63 -10.93
CA CYS A 658 9.08 -17.26 -12.14
C CYS A 658 9.91 -16.91 -13.39
N THR A 659 10.32 -15.64 -13.52
CA THR A 659 11.19 -15.16 -14.61
C THR A 659 12.53 -15.88 -14.60
N LEU A 660 13.13 -16.02 -13.42
CA LEU A 660 14.39 -16.71 -13.24
C LEU A 660 14.28 -18.21 -13.58
N ALA A 661 13.24 -18.88 -13.06
CA ALA A 661 12.99 -20.30 -13.32
C ALA A 661 12.85 -20.59 -14.81
N THR A 662 12.02 -19.82 -15.51
CA THR A 662 11.80 -19.95 -16.96
C THR A 662 13.06 -19.65 -17.75
N SER A 663 13.82 -18.63 -17.38
CA SER A 663 15.07 -18.26 -18.06
C SER A 663 16.16 -19.31 -17.92
N ILE A 664 16.28 -19.94 -16.74
CA ILE A 664 17.27 -21.00 -16.49
C ILE A 664 16.87 -22.28 -17.26
N ALA A 665 15.57 -22.64 -17.26
CA ALA A 665 15.07 -23.78 -18.02
C ALA A 665 15.37 -23.62 -19.52
N ALA A 666 15.15 -22.43 -20.07
CA ALA A 666 15.51 -22.07 -21.45
C ALA A 666 17.01 -22.20 -21.71
N GLY A 667 17.82 -21.59 -20.84
CA GLY A 667 19.27 -21.60 -20.96
C GLY A 667 19.88 -23.01 -20.91
N LEU A 668 19.31 -23.91 -20.09
CA LEU A 668 19.74 -25.32 -20.02
C LEU A 668 19.39 -26.08 -21.31
N ALA A 669 18.20 -25.85 -21.87
CA ALA A 669 17.79 -26.48 -23.13
C ALA A 669 18.72 -26.10 -24.30
N ASP A 670 19.14 -24.83 -24.38
CA ASP A 670 20.07 -24.34 -25.43
C ASP A 670 21.52 -24.84 -25.25
N ARG A 671 21.87 -25.30 -24.05
CA ARG A 671 23.24 -25.74 -23.69
C ARG A 671 23.42 -27.27 -23.70
N LYS A 672 22.43 -28.02 -24.11
CA LYS A 672 22.45 -29.49 -24.15
C LYS A 672 23.74 -30.04 -24.85
N ARG A 673 24.01 -29.57 -26.08
CA ARG A 673 25.19 -29.98 -26.86
C ARG A 673 26.53 -29.55 -26.24
N PRO A 674 26.77 -28.26 -25.87
CA PRO A 674 28.03 -27.87 -25.25
C PRO A 674 28.35 -28.62 -23.96
N PHE A 675 27.35 -28.92 -23.13
CA PHE A 675 27.56 -29.64 -21.87
C PHE A 675 27.78 -31.13 -22.07
N SER A 676 27.13 -31.77 -23.07
CA SER A 676 27.42 -33.15 -23.42
C SER A 676 28.85 -33.34 -23.97
N MET A 677 29.32 -32.43 -24.83
CA MET A 677 30.68 -32.42 -25.34
C MET A 677 31.72 -32.25 -24.21
N LEU A 678 31.51 -31.30 -23.27
CA LEU A 678 32.39 -31.12 -22.11
C LEU A 678 32.42 -32.37 -21.21
N ARG A 679 31.33 -33.14 -21.15
CA ARG A 679 31.29 -34.38 -20.38
C ARG A 679 32.04 -35.50 -21.06
N LEU A 680 31.96 -35.59 -22.39
CA LEU A 680 32.74 -36.53 -23.19
C LEU A 680 34.24 -36.28 -23.09
N THR A 681 34.69 -35.04 -22.89
CA THR A 681 36.09 -34.67 -22.62
C THR A 681 36.52 -34.91 -21.17
N GLY A 682 35.68 -35.55 -20.32
CA GLY A 682 36.02 -35.93 -18.95
C GLY A 682 35.67 -34.91 -17.88
N ALA A 683 34.95 -33.84 -18.21
CA ALA A 683 34.55 -32.85 -17.20
C ALA A 683 33.57 -33.45 -16.15
N ARG A 684 33.89 -33.28 -14.86
CA ARG A 684 33.10 -33.77 -13.75
C ARG A 684 31.75 -33.02 -13.67
N LEU A 685 30.69 -33.71 -13.31
CA LEU A 685 29.36 -33.13 -13.16
C LEU A 685 29.31 -31.97 -12.14
N ALA A 686 30.16 -32.05 -11.10
CA ALA A 686 30.33 -30.99 -10.10
C ALA A 686 30.88 -29.68 -10.71
N THR A 687 31.75 -29.77 -11.70
CA THR A 687 32.30 -28.61 -12.43
C THR A 687 31.19 -27.95 -13.27
N LEU A 688 30.37 -28.73 -13.96
CA LEU A 688 29.25 -28.25 -14.78
C LEU A 688 28.17 -27.56 -13.90
N ARG A 689 27.85 -28.17 -12.77
CA ARG A 689 26.93 -27.54 -11.77
C ARG A 689 27.46 -26.20 -11.30
N ARG A 690 28.74 -26.14 -10.95
CA ARG A 690 29.39 -24.89 -10.51
C ARG A 690 29.38 -23.83 -11.61
N VAL A 691 29.58 -24.19 -12.86
CA VAL A 691 29.48 -23.26 -14.00
C VAL A 691 28.06 -22.71 -14.10
N VAL A 692 27.02 -23.55 -14.05
CA VAL A 692 25.61 -23.11 -14.12
C VAL A 692 25.25 -22.17 -12.97
N VAL A 693 25.67 -22.52 -11.73
CA VAL A 693 25.43 -21.66 -10.55
C VAL A 693 26.10 -20.30 -10.74
N LEU A 694 27.37 -20.27 -11.10
CA LEU A 694 28.09 -19.00 -11.22
C LEU A 694 27.62 -18.15 -12.41
N GLU A 695 27.23 -18.76 -13.53
CA GLU A 695 26.64 -18.04 -14.66
C GLU A 695 25.32 -17.33 -14.31
N SER A 696 24.55 -17.84 -13.33
CA SER A 696 23.30 -17.23 -12.86
C SER A 696 23.50 -16.35 -11.61
N ALA A 697 24.33 -16.80 -10.66
CA ALA A 697 24.53 -16.09 -9.39
C ALA A 697 25.35 -14.80 -9.56
N VAL A 698 26.32 -14.77 -10.49
CA VAL A 698 27.16 -13.58 -10.67
C VAL A 698 26.37 -12.37 -11.19
N PRO A 699 25.54 -12.49 -12.27
CA PRO A 699 24.68 -11.39 -12.67
C PRO A 699 23.70 -11.00 -11.57
N LEU A 700 23.11 -12.01 -10.91
CA LEU A 700 22.15 -11.81 -9.82
C LEU A 700 22.75 -10.92 -8.71
N ILE A 701 23.88 -11.33 -8.15
CA ILE A 701 24.52 -10.62 -7.03
C ILE A 701 25.06 -9.26 -7.47
N ALA A 702 25.77 -9.20 -8.62
CA ALA A 702 26.39 -7.97 -9.08
C ALA A 702 25.35 -6.87 -9.36
N VAL A 703 24.22 -7.23 -10.00
CA VAL A 703 23.21 -6.23 -10.35
C VAL A 703 22.25 -5.97 -9.17
N ALA A 704 21.99 -6.95 -8.29
CA ALA A 704 21.24 -6.76 -7.06
C ALA A 704 21.91 -5.73 -6.12
N ILE A 705 23.24 -5.83 -5.94
CA ILE A 705 24.00 -4.85 -5.14
C ILE A 705 23.80 -3.42 -5.70
N VAL A 706 23.90 -3.27 -7.03
CA VAL A 706 23.70 -1.97 -7.68
C VAL A 706 22.27 -1.50 -7.56
N ALA A 707 21.28 -2.39 -7.75
CA ALA A 707 19.86 -2.04 -7.66
C ALA A 707 19.48 -1.59 -6.24
N ILE A 708 19.94 -2.30 -5.22
CA ILE A 708 19.71 -1.94 -3.81
C ILE A 708 20.44 -0.62 -3.48
N GLY A 709 21.71 -0.48 -3.88
CA GLY A 709 22.49 0.74 -3.63
C GLY A 709 21.88 1.98 -4.30
N VAL A 710 21.46 1.85 -5.57
CA VAL A 710 20.76 2.93 -6.29
C VAL A 710 19.38 3.18 -5.68
N GLY A 711 18.68 2.14 -5.22
CA GLY A 711 17.39 2.26 -4.54
C GLY A 711 17.51 3.10 -3.26
N PHE A 712 18.47 2.79 -2.39
CA PHE A 712 18.73 3.59 -1.19
C PHE A 712 19.20 5.01 -1.51
N GLY A 713 20.07 5.17 -2.51
CA GLY A 713 20.52 6.48 -2.96
C GLY A 713 19.37 7.36 -3.48
N ALA A 714 18.52 6.81 -4.35
CA ALA A 714 17.34 7.50 -4.88
C ALA A 714 16.34 7.86 -3.77
N SER A 715 16.12 6.94 -2.82
CA SER A 715 15.25 7.19 -1.67
C SER A 715 15.81 8.26 -0.74
N ALA A 716 17.13 8.26 -0.48
CA ALA A 716 17.77 9.29 0.34
C ALA A 716 17.64 10.68 -0.27
N MET A 717 17.85 10.79 -1.60
CA MET A 717 17.66 12.04 -2.34
C MET A 717 16.21 12.50 -2.31
N PHE A 718 15.26 11.59 -2.50
CA PHE A 718 13.83 11.88 -2.46
C PHE A 718 13.37 12.32 -1.07
N THR A 719 13.73 11.58 0.00
CA THR A 719 13.31 11.91 1.38
C THR A 719 13.95 13.20 1.89
N SER A 720 15.21 13.49 1.51
CA SER A 720 15.84 14.76 1.85
C SER A 720 15.16 15.96 1.16
N ALA A 721 14.74 15.81 -0.10
CA ALA A 721 14.07 16.85 -0.85
C ALA A 721 12.61 17.06 -0.38
N GLN A 722 11.86 15.98 -0.17
CA GLN A 722 10.43 16.01 0.13
C GLN A 722 10.12 16.18 1.62
N MET A 723 10.87 15.49 2.48
CA MET A 723 10.56 15.41 3.92
C MET A 723 11.52 16.23 4.77
N GLN A 724 12.59 16.79 4.17
CA GLN A 724 13.67 17.47 4.86
C GLN A 724 14.26 16.64 6.03
N HIS A 725 14.23 15.32 5.84
CA HIS A 725 14.66 14.35 6.85
C HIS A 725 15.67 13.36 6.24
N PRO A 726 16.76 13.02 6.96
CA PRO A 726 17.70 12.00 6.49
C PRO A 726 17.01 10.63 6.41
N LEU A 727 17.49 9.81 5.48
CA LEU A 727 16.99 8.45 5.30
C LEU A 727 17.16 7.64 6.58
N VAL A 728 16.06 7.01 7.03
CA VAL A 728 16.09 6.07 8.15
C VAL A 728 16.32 4.66 7.61
N ALA A 729 17.24 3.94 8.23
CA ALA A 729 17.53 2.56 7.82
C ALA A 729 16.31 1.65 8.05
N PRO A 730 15.93 0.81 7.06
CA PRO A 730 14.85 -0.14 7.23
C PRO A 730 15.09 -1.11 8.40
N GLY A 731 14.01 -1.60 9.00
CA GLY A 731 14.07 -2.62 10.04
C GLY A 731 14.60 -3.98 9.52
N ALA A 732 14.89 -4.89 10.45
CA ALA A 732 15.43 -6.22 10.15
C ALA A 732 14.56 -7.02 9.15
N GLY A 733 13.25 -6.79 9.13
CA GLY A 733 12.31 -7.45 8.21
C GLY A 733 12.67 -7.25 6.74
N TYR A 734 13.07 -6.05 6.34
CA TYR A 734 13.51 -5.77 4.96
C TYR A 734 14.72 -6.63 4.56
N TYR A 735 15.73 -6.68 5.41
CA TYR A 735 16.94 -7.46 5.12
C TYR A 735 16.65 -8.96 5.07
N LEU A 736 15.76 -9.46 5.95
CA LEU A 736 15.31 -10.85 5.94
C LEU A 736 14.54 -11.20 4.67
N ILE A 737 13.58 -10.38 4.25
CA ILE A 737 12.78 -10.59 3.03
C ILE A 737 13.70 -10.54 1.80
N THR A 738 14.62 -9.58 1.73
CA THR A 738 15.57 -9.44 0.62
C THR A 738 16.51 -10.65 0.56
N ALA A 739 17.06 -11.07 1.70
CA ALA A 739 17.92 -12.25 1.79
C ALA A 739 17.15 -13.54 1.43
N ALA A 740 15.93 -13.69 1.92
CA ALA A 740 15.05 -14.81 1.56
C ALA A 740 14.72 -14.84 0.07
N GLY A 741 14.46 -13.70 -0.56
CA GLY A 741 14.23 -13.58 -2.00
C GLY A 741 15.45 -13.98 -2.84
N ILE A 742 16.63 -13.55 -2.45
CA ILE A 742 17.90 -13.95 -3.08
C ILE A 742 18.14 -15.45 -2.85
N ALA A 743 17.94 -15.96 -1.64
CA ALA A 743 18.09 -17.38 -1.32
C ALA A 743 17.08 -18.25 -2.09
N ALA A 744 15.83 -17.85 -2.20
CA ALA A 744 14.82 -18.52 -3.02
C ALA A 744 15.22 -18.54 -4.50
N SER A 745 15.76 -17.45 -5.03
CA SER A 745 16.30 -17.39 -6.38
C SER A 745 17.46 -18.35 -6.59
N LEU A 746 18.37 -18.47 -5.64
CA LEU A 746 19.47 -19.46 -5.66
C LEU A 746 18.94 -20.89 -5.52
N ALA A 747 17.89 -21.11 -4.72
CA ALA A 747 17.24 -22.41 -4.60
C ALA A 747 16.56 -22.84 -5.91
N VAL A 748 15.91 -21.92 -6.64
CA VAL A 748 15.38 -22.16 -7.98
C VAL A 748 16.50 -22.59 -8.94
N ILE A 749 17.67 -21.95 -8.88
CA ILE A 749 18.85 -22.38 -9.67
C ILE A 749 19.26 -23.81 -9.28
N ALA A 750 19.30 -24.12 -7.99
CA ALA A 750 19.64 -25.47 -7.51
C ALA A 750 18.63 -26.54 -7.91
N ALA A 751 17.33 -26.20 -7.95
CA ALA A 751 16.26 -27.09 -8.38
C ALA A 751 16.38 -27.54 -9.85
N THR A 752 17.20 -26.84 -10.68
CA THR A 752 17.47 -27.26 -12.07
C THR A 752 18.58 -28.34 -12.19
N PHE A 753 19.26 -28.71 -11.09
CA PHE A 753 20.34 -29.72 -11.13
C PHE A 753 19.89 -31.15 -11.54
N PRO A 754 18.72 -31.64 -11.14
CA PRO A 754 18.22 -32.92 -11.64
C PRO A 754 18.05 -32.93 -13.17
N LEU A 755 17.54 -31.81 -13.71
CA LEU A 755 17.36 -31.60 -15.15
C LEU A 755 18.72 -31.64 -15.89
N LEU A 756 19.78 -31.09 -15.29
CA LEU A 756 21.13 -31.14 -15.83
C LEU A 756 21.64 -32.57 -15.93
N ARG A 757 21.34 -33.46 -14.97
CA ARG A 757 21.68 -34.89 -15.04
C ARG A 757 21.00 -35.60 -16.20
N LEU A 758 19.69 -35.35 -16.39
CA LEU A 758 18.88 -35.94 -17.46
C LEU A 758 19.37 -35.50 -18.85
N ILE A 759 19.73 -34.22 -19.01
CA ILE A 759 20.12 -33.64 -20.31
C ILE A 759 21.55 -34.05 -20.72
N THR A 760 22.42 -34.38 -19.76
CA THR A 760 23.84 -34.73 -20.02
C THR A 760 24.10 -36.21 -19.90
N GLY A 761 23.07 -37.08 -19.90
CA GLY A 761 23.21 -38.54 -19.90
C GLY A 761 23.89 -39.09 -21.18
N PRO A 762 24.62 -40.21 -21.10
CA PRO A 762 25.30 -40.81 -22.26
C PRO A 762 24.36 -41.22 -23.38
N GLU A 763 23.13 -41.55 -23.06
CA GLU A 763 22.09 -41.93 -24.01
C GLU A 763 21.68 -40.81 -24.97
N VAL A 764 21.81 -39.58 -24.54
CA VAL A 764 21.45 -38.38 -25.32
C VAL A 764 22.51 -38.07 -26.38
N ALA A 765 23.74 -38.49 -26.18
CA ALA A 765 24.83 -38.32 -27.15
C ALA A 765 24.79 -39.40 -28.28
N ARG A 766 24.03 -40.51 -28.07
CA ARG A 766 23.89 -41.60 -29.03
C ARG A 766 22.72 -41.47 -30.01
N ASN A 767 21.67 -40.73 -29.62
CA ASN A 767 20.42 -40.62 -30.35
C ASN A 767 20.30 -39.35 -31.23
N GLU A 768 21.37 -38.65 -31.49
CA GLU A 768 21.50 -37.53 -32.45
C GLU A 768 22.74 -37.73 -33.33
#